data_126467fe06143f9753aa4bcc6d3e880e
#
_entry.id   126467fe06143f9753aa4bcc6d3e880e
#
_cell.length_a   1.000
_cell.length_b   1.000
_cell.length_c   1.000
_cell.angle_alpha   90.00
_cell.angle_beta   90.00
_cell.angle_gamma   90.00
#
_symmetry.space_group_name_H-M   'P 1'
#
loop_
_entity.id
_entity.type
_entity.pdbx_description
1 polymer ?
#
loop_
_entity_poly.entity_id
_entity_poly.type
_entity_poly.pdbx_seq_one_letter_code
_entity_poly.pdbx_strand_id
1 'polypeptide(L)'
;MSKIERAAFLGYLSKIVLTIIGGLLILAVVSCSPDATRKGTPDADVDGDTDAGDVSDVVNDVDGESDGDVPCGDLCPGLGVTGCVDGGIAECGQFDADACLEWSAPVPCEGGTRCDPDTVTCREPCGDFCAPFSIVILPDTQYYTSKQPNDADNTYRKQMQWVLDHRASDGIAFVVHEGDITNANTTSQWQIASDAHAMLDAAGMPYTVTTGNHDYLLSGVFGRSDSLFDTYFPASRFAANAWYGGSYGSSNINNYNFFSVGPMRFMVLSIEYSARKDVLCWADDLVASHPDHHVILVTHCYLTHGGGYSGGCPDPDYNAIGATGSAVWDELVSRHSNIFMVLSGHIGDSEYRVKTSNTGAPVHEMLVDYQFEGECTASSAASCTNHCRIGTYHGNGWMWQLIFDPRQNSIRASTFTVEEGNTEMFPQGQPAFFCSELFDPPDPDQTGGDWYASDPASPQHQYAFSYNFVDPPAVGIDSMGRTAFSDRTVNRLSAGDQFAPAVALSPAGAFVTVWEDDSSSTDGAGNFDIFMRGFAPGGCVAFSDAMVHADGAGHQQDPSIAMDAAGNFVVAWSDDTDDNGVYQIHARGFFADGTPRFTIAPVNSVATGQQTLPSVAMAPDGRFVIAWQDDRASDGNGQILMRGFSADGSERFTDRSVHDDALGARLRPRVGLDAAANIVVVWQDDSDGNGAFQIHARGFNADGTNRFARITVNSVADGQQLEPALGVASDGSFVVAWRDDADGGGNYRILARAFTAAGAGRIADFAVSAAGGQHRTPVLSVAPGGAFLVSWSDDSDGDGNYDIFARSYNNDGSDLRVQWTVNRVANGPQRFPGAAINDPGTQVFVWEDDGDDNGTYQILARGW
;
A
#
# COMPACT_ATOMS: atom_id res chain seq x y z
N MET A 1 40.92 -22.72 -25.59
CA MET A 1 41.01 -21.27 -25.42
C MET A 1 42.03 -20.70 -26.37
N SER A 2 41.64 -19.84 -27.29
CA SER A 2 42.50 -19.23 -28.28
C SER A 2 43.38 -18.13 -27.67
N LYS A 3 44.49 -17.78 -28.30
CA LYS A 3 45.41 -16.74 -27.82
C LYS A 3 44.75 -15.38 -27.60
N ILE A 4 43.54 -15.16 -28.15
CA ILE A 4 42.76 -13.94 -28.02
C ILE A 4 42.03 -13.90 -26.67
N GLU A 5 41.55 -15.05 -26.17
CA GLU A 5 40.86 -15.14 -24.87
C GLU A 5 41.79 -14.99 -23.68
N ARG A 6 43.07 -15.35 -23.82
CA ARG A 6 44.07 -15.14 -22.76
C ARG A 6 44.48 -13.68 -22.60
N ALA A 7 44.46 -12.87 -23.67
CA ALA A 7 44.76 -11.46 -23.60
C ALA A 7 43.66 -10.64 -22.94
N ALA A 8 42.38 -11.05 -23.11
CA ALA A 8 41.24 -10.38 -22.48
C ALA A 8 41.18 -10.69 -20.98
N PHE A 9 41.53 -11.90 -20.54
CA PHE A 9 41.52 -12.27 -19.14
C PHE A 9 42.62 -11.58 -18.32
N LEU A 10 43.83 -11.40 -18.91
CA LEU A 10 44.92 -10.71 -18.24
C LEU A 10 44.71 -9.17 -18.18
N GLY A 11 43.97 -8.61 -19.14
CA GLY A 11 43.58 -7.20 -19.14
C GLY A 11 42.56 -6.84 -18.06
N TYR A 12 41.70 -7.79 -17.72
CA TYR A 12 40.68 -7.61 -16.68
C TYR A 12 41.25 -7.65 -15.24
N LEU A 13 42.17 -8.56 -14.99
CA LEU A 13 42.89 -8.65 -13.72
C LEU A 13 43.80 -7.45 -13.44
N SER A 14 44.42 -6.86 -14.47
CA SER A 14 45.23 -5.63 -14.35
C SER A 14 44.42 -4.40 -13.92
N LYS A 15 43.15 -4.28 -14.37
CA LYS A 15 42.23 -3.19 -13.96
C LYS A 15 41.74 -3.32 -12.54
N ILE A 16 41.49 -4.54 -12.05
CA ILE A 16 41.03 -4.78 -10.67
C ILE A 16 42.16 -4.48 -9.67
N VAL A 17 43.42 -4.82 -9.99
CA VAL A 17 44.58 -4.56 -9.09
C VAL A 17 44.91 -3.05 -9.03
N LEU A 18 44.71 -2.28 -10.10
CA LEU A 18 44.94 -0.83 -10.07
C LEU A 18 43.83 -0.07 -9.31
N THR A 19 42.59 -0.58 -9.24
CA THR A 19 41.47 0.04 -8.50
C THR A 19 41.62 -0.18 -7.00
N ILE A 20 42.20 -1.30 -6.56
CA ILE A 20 42.40 -1.60 -5.14
C ILE A 20 43.63 -0.81 -4.58
N ILE A 21 44.64 -0.50 -5.37
CA ILE A 21 45.80 0.27 -4.92
C ILE A 21 45.53 1.78 -4.95
N GLY A 22 44.58 2.27 -5.77
CA GLY A 22 44.15 3.68 -5.81
C GLY A 22 43.23 4.09 -4.66
N GLY A 23 42.60 3.16 -3.96
CA GLY A 23 41.63 3.40 -2.87
C GLY A 23 42.22 3.49 -1.46
N LEU A 24 43.56 3.24 -1.28
CA LEU A 24 44.15 3.17 0.05
C LEU A 24 45.03 4.39 0.41
N LEU A 25 44.97 5.50 -0.29
CA LEU A 25 45.87 6.64 -0.06
C LEU A 25 45.16 7.98 0.22
N ILE A 26 43.91 7.98 0.68
CA ILE A 26 43.26 9.20 1.19
C ILE A 26 42.52 8.87 2.48
N LEU A 27 43.30 8.69 3.55
CA LEU A 27 42.79 8.72 4.93
C LEU A 27 43.96 9.00 5.88
N ALA A 28 44.41 10.24 5.86
CA ALA A 28 45.11 10.81 6.98
C ALA A 28 45.05 12.35 6.91
N VAL A 29 44.76 12.88 8.09
CA VAL A 29 44.85 14.30 8.45
C VAL A 29 43.58 15.12 8.25
N VAL A 30 42.76 15.25 9.28
CA VAL A 30 42.62 16.45 10.09
C VAL A 30 41.98 16.10 11.42
N SER A 31 42.81 16.07 12.46
CA SER A 31 42.38 16.25 13.85
C SER A 31 42.43 17.74 14.17
N CYS A 32 41.46 18.32 14.85
CA CYS A 32 41.61 19.42 15.79
C CYS A 32 40.33 19.58 16.61
N SER A 33 40.46 19.25 17.86
CA SER A 33 39.77 19.81 19.03
C SER A 33 40.63 20.92 19.63
N PRO A 34 40.26 21.60 20.74
CA PRO A 34 38.98 22.17 21.19
C PRO A 34 39.20 23.66 21.66
N ASP A 35 38.20 24.29 22.18
CA ASP A 35 38.18 25.19 23.38
C ASP A 35 37.11 26.29 23.20
N ALA A 36 36.17 26.33 24.01
CA ALA A 36 36.06 26.88 25.39
C ALA A 36 35.62 28.34 25.46
N THR A 37 34.65 28.54 26.33
CA THR A 37 34.36 29.66 27.25
C THR A 37 33.22 30.62 26.86
N ARG A 38 32.13 30.56 27.57
CA ARG A 38 31.77 31.04 28.92
C ARG A 38 30.89 32.30 28.95
N LYS A 39 29.85 32.21 29.82
CA LYS A 39 29.13 33.21 30.60
C LYS A 39 27.86 33.79 30.00
N GLY A 40 26.80 33.96 30.73
CA GLY A 40 26.50 33.92 32.17
C GLY A 40 25.03 34.00 32.45
N THR A 41 24.68 33.50 33.56
CA THR A 41 23.47 33.69 34.36
C THR A 41 23.36 35.12 34.91
N PRO A 42 22.36 35.57 35.65
CA PRO A 42 21.53 34.79 36.59
C PRO A 42 20.08 35.22 36.80
N ASP A 43 19.37 34.41 37.60
CA ASP A 43 18.50 34.69 38.76
C ASP A 43 17.05 35.13 38.48
N ALA A 44 16.09 34.80 39.22
CA ALA A 44 15.94 34.13 40.50
C ALA A 44 14.49 33.71 40.71
N ASP A 45 14.34 32.63 41.44
CA ASP A 45 13.63 32.41 42.70
C ASP A 45 12.07 32.37 42.62
N VAL A 46 11.36 31.50 43.27
CA VAL A 46 11.48 30.77 44.56
C VAL A 46 10.20 29.93 44.76
N ASP A 47 10.39 28.77 45.39
CA ASP A 47 9.50 28.00 46.28
C ASP A 47 8.16 27.48 45.71
N GLY A 48 7.79 26.31 45.86
CA GLY A 48 7.98 25.29 46.91
C GLY A 48 6.62 24.74 47.31
N ASP A 49 6.62 23.52 47.37
CA ASP A 49 5.98 22.64 48.34
C ASP A 49 4.98 21.59 47.81
N THR A 50 5.29 20.41 48.21
CA THR A 50 4.61 19.15 48.32
C THR A 50 3.11 19.20 48.64
N ASP A 51 2.26 18.37 48.03
CA ASP A 51 1.76 17.21 48.76
C ASP A 51 0.85 16.30 47.90
N ALA A 52 0.87 15.03 48.23
CA ALA A 52 0.03 13.99 47.66
C ALA A 52 -1.41 14.09 48.16
N GLY A 53 -2.39 13.68 47.33
CA GLY A 53 -3.75 13.56 47.79
C GLY A 53 -4.75 13.18 46.73
N ASP A 54 -4.92 11.92 46.63
CA ASP A 54 -6.15 11.13 46.51
C ASP A 54 -7.35 11.58 45.63
N VAL A 55 -7.86 10.61 44.98
CA VAL A 55 -9.03 10.51 44.09
C VAL A 55 -10.31 10.79 44.90
N SER A 56 -11.23 11.51 44.34
CA SER A 56 -12.64 11.16 44.20
C SER A 56 -13.55 12.38 44.04
N ASP A 57 -14.52 12.23 43.14
CA ASP A 57 -15.80 12.95 43.10
C ASP A 57 -15.81 14.50 42.97
N VAL A 58 -16.17 14.94 41.75
CA VAL A 58 -17.11 16.08 41.65
C VAL A 58 -18.16 15.78 40.60
N VAL A 59 -19.34 15.47 41.14
CA VAL A 59 -20.62 15.60 40.47
C VAL A 59 -21.15 17.03 40.72
N ASN A 60 -21.63 17.64 39.63
CA ASN A 60 -22.59 18.74 39.54
C ASN A 60 -22.22 20.12 40.12
N ASP A 61 -22.29 21.13 39.28
CA ASP A 61 -23.44 22.05 39.33
C ASP A 61 -23.62 22.79 37.98
N VAL A 62 -24.90 22.79 37.60
CA VAL A 62 -25.47 23.45 36.43
C VAL A 62 -25.78 24.89 36.85
N ASP A 63 -25.46 25.86 36.01
CA ASP A 63 -26.38 27.00 35.78
C ASP A 63 -26.25 27.48 34.32
N GLY A 64 -27.41 27.54 33.71
CA GLY A 64 -27.63 27.70 32.31
C GLY A 64 -27.36 29.11 31.76
N GLU A 65 -27.13 29.12 30.48
CA GLU A 65 -27.72 30.10 29.58
C GLU A 65 -27.88 29.46 28.18
N SER A 66 -29.07 29.61 27.68
CA SER A 66 -29.50 29.17 26.35
C SER A 66 -28.74 29.89 25.24
N ASP A 67 -28.23 29.11 24.23
CA ASP A 67 -28.32 29.56 22.83
C ASP A 67 -28.03 28.41 21.87
N GLY A 68 -29.00 28.25 20.93
CA GLY A 68 -28.75 27.75 19.59
C GLY A 68 -28.83 26.24 19.44
N ASP A 69 -29.96 25.77 18.91
CA ASP A 69 -30.21 24.43 18.36
C ASP A 69 -29.04 23.95 17.47
N VAL A 70 -28.11 23.19 18.05
CA VAL A 70 -27.32 22.24 17.27
C VAL A 70 -28.25 21.03 17.10
N PRO A 71 -28.58 20.61 15.88
CA PRO A 71 -29.34 19.37 15.70
C PRO A 71 -28.51 18.23 16.27
N CYS A 72 -29.00 17.63 17.33
CA CYS A 72 -28.43 16.40 17.86
C CYS A 72 -28.59 15.30 16.79
N GLY A 73 -27.51 14.60 16.47
CA GLY A 73 -27.61 13.40 15.65
C GLY A 73 -28.06 12.21 16.47
N ASP A 74 -29.13 11.53 16.03
CA ASP A 74 -29.56 10.27 16.65
C ASP A 74 -28.39 9.28 16.71
N LEU A 75 -28.07 8.78 17.91
CA LEU A 75 -27.02 7.79 18.13
C LEU A 75 -27.48 6.35 17.86
N CYS A 76 -28.77 6.16 17.60
CA CYS A 76 -29.36 4.85 17.30
C CYS A 76 -30.50 4.96 16.27
N PRO A 77 -30.88 3.86 15.57
CA PRO A 77 -31.62 3.91 14.31
C PRO A 77 -33.12 4.16 14.42
N GLY A 78 -33.70 4.14 15.63
CA GLY A 78 -35.15 4.41 15.79
C GLY A 78 -35.76 3.89 17.10
N LEU A 79 -36.74 4.60 17.64
CA LEU A 79 -37.39 4.35 18.92
C LEU A 79 -37.90 2.90 19.03
N GLY A 80 -37.50 2.19 20.11
CA GLY A 80 -37.90 0.82 20.40
C GLY A 80 -37.15 -0.25 19.62
N VAL A 81 -36.16 0.14 18.81
CA VAL A 81 -35.27 -0.82 18.15
C VAL A 81 -34.28 -1.36 19.19
N THR A 82 -34.12 -2.67 19.26
CA THR A 82 -33.08 -3.30 20.09
C THR A 82 -31.83 -3.59 19.25
N GLY A 83 -30.66 -3.47 19.85
CA GLY A 83 -29.40 -3.74 19.22
C GLY A 83 -28.32 -4.22 20.19
N CYS A 84 -27.21 -4.70 19.66
CA CYS A 84 -26.05 -5.07 20.46
C CYS A 84 -25.16 -3.84 20.70
N VAL A 85 -24.91 -3.53 21.95
CA VAL A 85 -24.01 -2.44 22.40
C VAL A 85 -23.10 -2.98 23.49
N ASP A 86 -21.79 -2.81 23.35
CA ASP A 86 -20.77 -3.26 24.31
C ASP A 86 -20.93 -4.73 24.77
N GLY A 87 -21.37 -5.61 23.83
CA GLY A 87 -21.56 -7.04 24.09
C GLY A 87 -22.83 -7.40 24.84
N GLY A 88 -23.70 -6.44 25.16
CA GLY A 88 -25.03 -6.60 25.74
C GLY A 88 -26.15 -6.15 24.80
N ILE A 89 -27.39 -6.34 25.21
CA ILE A 89 -28.58 -5.90 24.48
C ILE A 89 -29.01 -4.53 25.00
N ALA A 90 -29.15 -3.54 24.13
CA ALA A 90 -29.66 -2.22 24.45
C ALA A 90 -30.89 -1.88 23.61
N GLU A 91 -31.77 -1.00 24.10
CA GLU A 91 -32.93 -0.48 23.39
C GLU A 91 -32.74 0.99 23.04
N CYS A 92 -33.07 1.36 21.81
CA CYS A 92 -33.02 2.72 21.32
C CYS A 92 -34.21 3.53 21.86
N GLY A 93 -33.97 4.64 22.53
CA GLY A 93 -35.01 5.46 23.16
C GLY A 93 -34.53 6.89 23.45
N GLN A 94 -35.42 7.66 24.06
CA GLN A 94 -35.05 8.96 24.64
C GLN A 94 -34.84 8.73 26.15
N PHE A 95 -33.63 8.72 26.63
CA PHE A 95 -33.29 8.40 27.99
C PHE A 95 -32.89 9.61 28.81
N ASP A 96 -32.70 10.78 28.15
CA ASP A 96 -32.47 12.06 28.83
C ASP A 96 -33.44 13.15 28.39
N ALA A 97 -33.16 14.43 28.65
CA ALA A 97 -34.06 15.54 28.40
C ALA A 97 -33.94 16.16 26.99
N ASP A 98 -33.02 15.68 26.15
CA ASP A 98 -32.90 16.15 24.80
C ASP A 98 -33.84 15.41 23.82
N ALA A 99 -33.88 15.81 22.57
CA ALA A 99 -34.77 15.21 21.57
C ALA A 99 -34.11 14.08 20.76
N CYS A 100 -32.87 13.66 21.16
CA CYS A 100 -32.10 12.67 20.44
C CYS A 100 -32.46 11.24 20.87
N LEU A 101 -32.31 10.30 19.94
CA LEU A 101 -32.43 8.88 20.24
C LEU A 101 -31.06 8.32 20.65
N GLU A 102 -31.03 7.65 21.79
CA GLU A 102 -29.84 7.04 22.38
C GLU A 102 -30.05 5.56 22.64
N TRP A 103 -28.94 4.83 22.81
CA TRP A 103 -29.00 3.47 23.34
C TRP A 103 -29.16 3.49 24.86
N SER A 104 -30.07 2.68 25.38
CA SER A 104 -30.14 2.42 26.85
C SER A 104 -28.79 1.85 27.32
N ALA A 105 -28.57 1.89 28.65
CA ALA A 105 -27.49 1.10 29.23
C ALA A 105 -27.64 -0.37 28.81
N PRO A 106 -26.60 -0.99 28.19
CA PRO A 106 -26.73 -2.36 27.71
C PRO A 106 -26.96 -3.33 28.87
N VAL A 107 -27.91 -4.22 28.67
CA VAL A 107 -28.12 -5.35 29.60
C VAL A 107 -27.07 -6.40 29.26
N PRO A 108 -26.08 -6.67 30.13
CA PRO A 108 -25.04 -7.65 29.85
C PRO A 108 -25.64 -9.03 29.62
N CYS A 109 -25.12 -9.74 28.67
CA CYS A 109 -25.44 -11.15 28.50
C CYS A 109 -24.82 -11.98 29.64
N GLU A 110 -25.64 -12.87 30.28
CA GLU A 110 -25.19 -13.68 31.43
C GLU A 110 -24.36 -14.90 30.96
N GLY A 111 -23.51 -15.42 31.87
CA GLY A 111 -22.85 -16.72 31.71
C GLY A 111 -21.73 -16.76 30.66
N GLY A 112 -21.16 -15.59 30.27
CA GLY A 112 -20.12 -15.53 29.24
C GLY A 112 -20.65 -15.47 27.80
N THR A 113 -21.97 -15.39 27.65
CA THR A 113 -22.64 -15.18 26.36
C THR A 113 -22.49 -13.73 25.92
N ARG A 114 -22.60 -13.47 24.60
CA ARG A 114 -22.57 -12.12 24.00
C ARG A 114 -23.81 -11.89 23.15
N CYS A 115 -24.14 -10.63 22.94
CA CYS A 115 -25.20 -10.27 22.01
C CYS A 115 -24.79 -10.59 20.58
N ASP A 116 -25.60 -11.38 19.90
CA ASP A 116 -25.49 -11.68 18.47
C ASP A 116 -26.15 -10.54 17.68
N PRO A 117 -25.41 -9.78 16.85
CA PRO A 117 -25.95 -8.62 16.17
C PRO A 117 -27.02 -8.95 15.13
N ASP A 118 -27.02 -10.16 14.56
CA ASP A 118 -27.98 -10.57 13.55
C ASP A 118 -29.35 -10.93 14.14
N THR A 119 -29.35 -11.44 15.37
CA THR A 119 -30.57 -11.90 16.03
C THR A 119 -30.96 -11.10 17.28
N VAL A 120 -30.05 -10.21 17.71
CA VAL A 120 -30.17 -9.40 18.93
C VAL A 120 -30.55 -10.30 20.14
N THR A 121 -29.85 -11.40 20.27
CA THR A 121 -30.04 -12.37 21.38
C THR A 121 -28.69 -12.72 22.00
N CYS A 122 -28.68 -12.98 23.32
CA CYS A 122 -27.50 -13.48 23.97
C CYS A 122 -27.21 -14.92 23.55
N ARG A 123 -26.06 -15.13 22.88
CA ARG A 123 -25.59 -16.45 22.46
C ARG A 123 -24.17 -16.69 22.96
N GLU A 124 -23.83 -17.97 23.14
CA GLU A 124 -22.42 -18.35 23.24
C GLU A 124 -21.70 -17.88 21.97
N PRO A 125 -20.55 -17.21 22.06
CA PRO A 125 -19.84 -16.63 20.88
C PRO A 125 -19.57 -17.63 19.78
N CYS A 126 -19.49 -18.93 20.10
CA CYS A 126 -19.18 -19.99 19.13
C CYS A 126 -20.03 -21.29 19.35
N GLY A 127 -21.07 -21.29 20.18
CA GLY A 127 -21.87 -22.49 20.48
C GLY A 127 -21.03 -23.62 21.10
N ASP A 128 -21.32 -24.88 20.74
CA ASP A 128 -20.57 -26.06 21.19
C ASP A 128 -19.14 -26.17 20.66
N PHE A 129 -18.70 -25.24 19.78
CA PHE A 129 -17.42 -25.24 19.09
C PHE A 129 -16.36 -24.34 19.73
N CYS A 130 -16.59 -23.81 20.93
CA CYS A 130 -15.71 -22.90 21.62
C CYS A 130 -14.60 -23.53 22.45
N ALA A 131 -14.27 -24.78 22.22
CA ALA A 131 -13.11 -25.36 22.91
C ALA A 131 -11.83 -24.60 22.51
N PRO A 132 -10.92 -24.35 23.46
CA PRO A 132 -9.60 -23.85 23.13
C PRO A 132 -8.93 -24.75 22.09
N PHE A 133 -8.19 -24.14 21.19
CA PHE A 133 -7.36 -24.81 20.21
C PHE A 133 -5.98 -24.21 20.20
N SER A 134 -5.02 -24.85 19.56
CA SER A 134 -3.67 -24.31 19.49
C SER A 134 -3.04 -24.44 18.12
N ILE A 135 -2.05 -23.58 17.88
CA ILE A 135 -1.11 -23.63 16.78
C ILE A 135 0.29 -23.82 17.38
N VAL A 136 1.07 -24.73 16.80
CA VAL A 136 2.45 -24.96 17.24
C VAL A 136 3.38 -24.30 16.25
N ILE A 137 4.36 -23.54 16.75
CA ILE A 137 5.38 -22.86 15.97
C ILE A 137 6.71 -23.59 16.19
N LEU A 138 7.31 -23.98 15.08
CA LEU A 138 8.65 -24.54 14.98
C LEU A 138 9.58 -23.40 14.55
N PRO A 139 10.41 -22.88 15.45
CA PRO A 139 11.42 -21.89 15.09
C PRO A 139 12.56 -22.54 14.32
N ASP A 140 13.60 -21.81 14.03
CA ASP A 140 14.77 -22.20 13.25
C ASP A 140 15.32 -23.59 13.63
N THR A 141 15.07 -24.60 12.78
CA THR A 141 15.46 -26.01 13.03
C THR A 141 16.80 -26.38 12.38
N GLN A 142 17.50 -25.41 11.81
CA GLN A 142 18.69 -25.59 10.99
C GLN A 142 19.78 -26.45 11.69
N TYR A 143 19.98 -26.32 12.99
CA TYR A 143 20.97 -27.08 13.73
C TYR A 143 20.57 -28.52 14.00
N TYR A 144 19.29 -28.87 14.01
CA TYR A 144 18.83 -30.24 14.11
C TYR A 144 19.15 -31.02 12.82
N THR A 145 19.13 -30.38 11.68
CA THR A 145 19.46 -30.96 10.38
C THR A 145 20.97 -31.03 10.14
N SER A 146 21.77 -30.21 10.79
CA SER A 146 23.24 -30.12 10.60
C SER A 146 24.05 -31.02 11.50
N LYS A 147 23.48 -31.56 12.57
CA LYS A 147 24.16 -32.56 13.45
C LYS A 147 24.51 -33.82 12.69
N GLN A 148 25.81 -34.08 12.53
CA GLN A 148 26.29 -35.29 11.86
C GLN A 148 26.65 -36.40 12.85
N PRO A 149 26.43 -37.67 12.49
CA PRO A 149 25.96 -38.15 11.20
C PRO A 149 24.48 -38.53 11.16
N ASN A 150 23.51 -37.98 11.67
CA ASN A 150 22.09 -38.39 11.50
C ASN A 150 21.16 -37.84 12.59
N ASP A 151 21.27 -36.56 12.96
CA ASP A 151 20.42 -36.06 14.06
C ASP A 151 20.48 -37.09 15.22
N ALA A 152 21.64 -37.21 15.84
CA ALA A 152 21.89 -38.31 16.79
C ALA A 152 20.91 -38.29 17.97
N ASP A 153 20.31 -37.12 18.24
CA ASP A 153 19.35 -36.89 19.32
C ASP A 153 17.90 -36.97 18.84
N ASN A 154 17.69 -37.02 17.50
CA ASN A 154 16.35 -37.00 16.86
C ASN A 154 15.44 -35.84 17.30
N THR A 155 16.01 -34.72 17.66
CA THR A 155 15.25 -33.54 18.20
C THR A 155 14.15 -33.13 17.30
N TYR A 156 14.43 -32.99 15.99
CA TYR A 156 13.39 -32.59 15.01
C TYR A 156 12.23 -33.60 14.97
N ARG A 157 12.51 -34.89 14.99
CA ARG A 157 11.46 -35.92 15.02
C ARG A 157 10.71 -35.97 16.36
N LYS A 158 11.39 -35.63 17.48
CA LYS A 158 10.73 -35.50 18.79
C LYS A 158 9.73 -34.35 18.80
N GLN A 159 10.06 -33.23 18.16
CA GLN A 159 9.10 -32.13 17.98
C GLN A 159 7.87 -32.59 17.20
N MET A 160 8.05 -33.27 16.07
CA MET A 160 6.92 -33.80 15.30
C MET A 160 6.12 -34.84 16.11
N GLN A 161 6.77 -35.71 16.84
CA GLN A 161 6.11 -36.72 17.67
C GLN A 161 5.31 -36.05 18.80
N TRP A 162 5.87 -35.02 19.44
CA TRP A 162 5.18 -34.26 20.49
C TRP A 162 3.89 -33.65 19.96
N VAL A 163 3.97 -33.02 18.78
CA VAL A 163 2.76 -32.44 18.11
C VAL A 163 1.70 -33.49 17.90
N LEU A 164 2.08 -34.67 17.44
CA LEU A 164 1.14 -35.77 17.18
C LEU A 164 0.52 -36.32 18.46
N ASP A 165 1.35 -36.52 19.51
CA ASP A 165 0.92 -37.03 20.80
C ASP A 165 -0.05 -36.07 21.50
N HIS A 166 0.13 -34.76 21.31
CA HIS A 166 -0.68 -33.71 21.93
C HIS A 166 -1.78 -33.14 21.04
N ARG A 167 -1.88 -33.60 19.79
CA ARG A 167 -2.87 -33.09 18.82
C ARG A 167 -4.28 -33.06 19.38
N ALA A 168 -4.70 -34.14 20.02
CA ALA A 168 -6.08 -34.27 20.51
C ALA A 168 -6.28 -33.60 21.89
N SER A 169 -5.30 -33.70 22.80
CA SER A 169 -5.40 -33.12 24.14
C SER A 169 -5.38 -31.61 24.13
N ASP A 170 -4.55 -31.02 23.27
CA ASP A 170 -4.28 -29.58 23.22
C ASP A 170 -5.02 -28.91 22.04
N GLY A 171 -5.80 -29.67 21.29
CA GLY A 171 -6.57 -29.19 20.14
C GLY A 171 -5.66 -28.58 19.05
N ILE A 172 -4.47 -29.18 18.78
CA ILE A 172 -3.54 -28.62 17.81
C ILE A 172 -4.16 -28.66 16.42
N ALA A 173 -4.51 -27.49 15.88
CA ALA A 173 -5.17 -27.31 14.61
C ALA A 173 -4.20 -27.15 13.45
N PHE A 174 -3.02 -26.56 13.69
CA PHE A 174 -2.05 -26.23 12.66
C PHE A 174 -0.61 -26.19 13.20
N VAL A 175 0.37 -26.44 12.34
CA VAL A 175 1.81 -26.31 12.65
C VAL A 175 2.45 -25.33 11.68
N VAL A 176 3.22 -24.39 12.23
CA VAL A 176 3.94 -23.37 11.45
C VAL A 176 5.44 -23.61 11.60
N HIS A 177 6.18 -23.56 10.49
CA HIS A 177 7.63 -23.49 10.48
C HIS A 177 8.08 -22.16 9.87
N GLU A 178 8.90 -21.41 10.59
CA GLU A 178 9.22 -20.01 10.25
C GLU A 178 10.43 -19.84 9.33
N GLY A 179 11.03 -20.91 8.84
CA GLY A 179 12.21 -20.88 7.97
C GLY A 179 13.47 -21.40 8.65
N ASP A 180 14.61 -21.27 7.98
CA ASP A 180 15.89 -21.87 8.39
C ASP A 180 15.74 -23.36 8.76
N ILE A 181 15.12 -24.09 7.84
CA ILE A 181 14.90 -25.53 7.94
C ILE A 181 16.23 -26.27 7.91
N THR A 182 17.18 -25.75 7.11
CA THR A 182 18.52 -26.32 6.93
C THR A 182 19.60 -25.30 7.24
N ASN A 183 20.77 -25.75 7.70
CA ASN A 183 21.89 -24.86 8.00
C ASN A 183 22.78 -24.54 6.78
N ALA A 184 22.73 -25.35 5.73
CA ALA A 184 23.64 -25.21 4.58
C ALA A 184 23.05 -25.71 3.27
N ASN A 185 21.73 -25.78 3.15
CA ASN A 185 21.01 -26.15 1.93
C ASN A 185 21.55 -27.45 1.26
N THR A 186 21.93 -28.46 2.07
CA THR A 186 22.45 -29.73 1.55
C THR A 186 21.36 -30.79 1.45
N THR A 187 21.48 -31.69 0.46
CA THR A 187 20.56 -32.83 0.25
C THR A 187 20.33 -33.62 1.54
N SER A 188 21.39 -33.86 2.35
CA SER A 188 21.28 -34.64 3.59
C SER A 188 20.46 -33.89 4.66
N GLN A 189 20.62 -32.59 4.79
CA GLN A 189 19.86 -31.78 5.73
C GLN A 189 18.38 -31.69 5.33
N TRP A 190 18.11 -31.45 4.06
CA TRP A 190 16.74 -31.47 3.53
C TRP A 190 16.06 -32.83 3.68
N GLN A 191 16.80 -33.93 3.54
CA GLN A 191 16.24 -35.26 3.76
C GLN A 191 15.79 -35.45 5.20
N ILE A 192 16.62 -35.03 6.18
CA ILE A 192 16.27 -35.08 7.60
C ILE A 192 14.99 -34.31 7.88
N ALA A 193 14.91 -33.07 7.39
CA ALA A 193 13.74 -32.22 7.53
C ALA A 193 12.49 -32.84 6.90
N SER A 194 12.63 -33.32 5.65
CA SER A 194 11.54 -33.98 4.93
C SER A 194 11.03 -35.24 5.64
N ASP A 195 11.95 -36.07 6.19
CA ASP A 195 11.61 -37.29 6.93
C ASP A 195 10.89 -36.95 8.26
N ALA A 196 11.25 -35.86 8.92
CA ALA A 196 10.56 -35.38 10.11
C ALA A 196 9.13 -34.96 9.78
N HIS A 197 8.94 -34.11 8.76
CA HIS A 197 7.62 -33.64 8.33
C HIS A 197 6.74 -34.76 7.71
N ALA A 198 7.36 -35.84 7.19
CA ALA A 198 6.59 -37.00 6.72
C ALA A 198 5.76 -37.67 7.83
N MET A 199 6.09 -37.44 9.10
CA MET A 199 5.26 -37.87 10.24
C MET A 199 3.96 -37.10 10.30
N LEU A 200 3.99 -35.80 10.05
CA LEU A 200 2.81 -34.93 9.96
C LEU A 200 1.96 -35.30 8.75
N ASP A 201 2.58 -35.55 7.58
CA ASP A 201 1.88 -36.01 6.37
C ASP A 201 1.13 -37.31 6.63
N ALA A 202 1.79 -38.31 7.24
CA ALA A 202 1.20 -39.62 7.54
C ALA A 202 0.00 -39.51 8.51
N ALA A 203 0.02 -38.51 9.40
CA ALA A 203 -1.06 -38.26 10.36
C ALA A 203 -2.14 -37.31 9.83
N GLY A 204 -1.98 -36.79 8.60
CA GLY A 204 -2.87 -35.76 8.06
C GLY A 204 -2.93 -34.50 8.94
N MET A 205 -1.80 -34.12 9.54
CA MET A 205 -1.70 -32.89 10.33
C MET A 205 -1.44 -31.69 9.41
N PRO A 206 -2.28 -30.64 9.45
CA PRO A 206 -2.03 -29.43 8.65
C PRO A 206 -0.76 -28.71 9.11
N TYR A 207 0.07 -28.28 8.15
CA TYR A 207 1.27 -27.50 8.45
C TYR A 207 1.70 -26.63 7.28
N THR A 208 2.50 -25.61 7.55
CA THR A 208 3.19 -24.80 6.56
C THR A 208 4.69 -24.77 6.81
N VAL A 209 5.43 -24.54 5.74
CA VAL A 209 6.87 -24.31 5.76
C VAL A 209 7.19 -23.14 4.84
N THR A 210 8.17 -22.33 5.21
CA THR A 210 8.77 -21.29 4.38
C THR A 210 10.28 -21.36 4.43
N THR A 211 10.98 -20.54 3.65
CA THR A 211 12.45 -20.51 3.65
C THR A 211 12.99 -19.45 4.57
N GLY A 212 14.11 -19.76 5.24
CA GLY A 212 15.02 -18.80 5.86
C GLY A 212 16.26 -18.57 5.00
N ASN A 213 17.19 -17.74 5.48
CA ASN A 213 18.40 -17.40 4.72
C ASN A 213 19.36 -18.58 4.56
N HIS A 214 19.39 -19.53 5.49
CA HIS A 214 20.22 -20.74 5.43
C HIS A 214 19.72 -21.82 4.46
N ASP A 215 18.48 -21.69 3.99
CA ASP A 215 17.86 -22.59 3.01
C ASP A 215 18.28 -22.29 1.56
N TYR A 216 19.27 -21.41 1.36
CA TYR A 216 19.89 -21.03 0.09
C TYR A 216 21.40 -21.27 0.10
N LEU A 217 22.05 -21.42 -1.07
CA LEU A 217 23.48 -21.73 -1.16
C LEU A 217 24.40 -20.58 -0.74
N LEU A 218 23.97 -19.34 -0.85
CA LEU A 218 24.77 -18.15 -0.59
C LEU A 218 24.09 -17.22 0.40
N SER A 219 23.63 -17.77 1.53
CA SER A 219 23.00 -16.96 2.58
C SER A 219 21.85 -16.08 2.07
N GLY A 220 21.03 -16.63 1.18
CA GLY A 220 19.77 -16.03 0.74
C GLY A 220 19.83 -14.90 -0.29
N VAL A 221 21.00 -14.35 -0.56
CA VAL A 221 21.09 -13.03 -1.20
C VAL A 221 21.00 -13.05 -2.73
N PHE A 222 21.51 -14.08 -3.40
CA PHE A 222 21.69 -14.01 -4.86
C PHE A 222 21.17 -15.22 -5.65
N GLY A 223 20.62 -16.24 -5.02
CA GLY A 223 20.33 -17.48 -5.69
C GLY A 223 19.04 -18.15 -5.23
N ARG A 224 17.89 -17.47 -5.34
CA ARG A 224 16.59 -18.06 -4.94
C ARG A 224 16.24 -19.33 -5.71
N SER A 225 16.83 -19.49 -6.90
CA SER A 225 16.72 -20.72 -7.73
C SER A 225 17.63 -21.86 -7.26
N ASP A 226 18.50 -21.64 -6.30
CA ASP A 226 19.47 -22.62 -5.82
C ASP A 226 19.06 -23.32 -4.52
N SER A 227 17.93 -22.98 -3.94
CA SER A 227 17.33 -23.70 -2.83
C SER A 227 16.83 -25.08 -3.27
N LEU A 228 17.08 -26.10 -2.45
CA LEU A 228 16.53 -27.43 -2.66
C LEU A 228 15.10 -27.59 -2.11
N PHE A 229 14.48 -26.52 -1.63
CA PHE A 229 13.17 -26.51 -0.99
C PHE A 229 12.12 -27.26 -1.85
N ASP A 230 11.93 -26.87 -3.10
CA ASP A 230 10.93 -27.47 -3.99
C ASP A 230 11.23 -28.94 -4.36
N THR A 231 12.46 -29.43 -4.10
CA THR A 231 12.78 -30.86 -4.24
C THR A 231 12.17 -31.67 -3.09
N TYR A 232 12.10 -31.12 -1.90
CA TYR A 232 11.67 -31.83 -0.68
C TYR A 232 10.27 -31.43 -0.21
N PHE A 233 9.86 -30.19 -0.48
CA PHE A 233 8.54 -29.64 -0.13
C PHE A 233 7.80 -29.05 -1.36
N PRO A 234 7.71 -29.79 -2.48
CA PRO A 234 7.02 -29.30 -3.67
C PRO A 234 5.53 -29.12 -3.40
N ALA A 235 4.86 -28.23 -4.14
CA ALA A 235 3.41 -28.06 -4.08
C ALA A 235 2.62 -29.39 -4.22
N SER A 236 3.15 -30.34 -4.99
CA SER A 236 2.54 -31.66 -5.16
C SER A 236 2.49 -32.51 -3.87
N ARG A 237 3.36 -32.25 -2.89
CA ARG A 237 3.33 -32.89 -1.57
C ARG A 237 2.07 -32.51 -0.80
N PHE A 238 1.58 -31.30 -0.99
CA PHE A 238 0.46 -30.71 -0.27
C PHE A 238 -0.86 -30.76 -1.03
N ALA A 239 -0.83 -30.79 -2.35
CA ALA A 239 -1.97 -30.57 -3.23
C ALA A 239 -3.18 -31.52 -3.03
N ALA A 240 -2.99 -32.67 -2.41
CA ALA A 240 -4.09 -33.61 -2.09
C ALA A 240 -4.82 -33.26 -0.79
N ASN A 241 -4.30 -32.34 0.02
CA ASN A 241 -4.87 -31.96 1.30
C ASN A 241 -5.90 -30.85 1.13
N ALA A 242 -7.06 -30.98 1.75
CA ALA A 242 -8.15 -29.99 1.69
C ALA A 242 -7.77 -28.63 2.35
N TRP A 243 -6.77 -28.64 3.22
CA TRP A 243 -6.26 -27.44 3.88
C TRP A 243 -5.22 -26.66 3.06
N TYR A 244 -4.67 -27.23 1.99
CA TYR A 244 -3.72 -26.55 1.13
C TYR A 244 -4.45 -25.66 0.14
N GLY A 245 -4.22 -24.33 0.23
CA GLY A 245 -4.86 -23.35 -0.65
C GLY A 245 -4.12 -23.15 -1.98
N GLY A 246 -2.79 -23.30 -1.97
CA GLY A 246 -1.97 -23.12 -3.17
C GLY A 246 -0.63 -22.42 -2.91
N SER A 247 0.04 -22.02 -4.01
CA SER A 247 1.34 -21.36 -3.97
C SER A 247 1.49 -20.29 -5.07
N TYR A 248 2.52 -19.46 -4.93
CA TYR A 248 2.88 -18.47 -5.94
C TYR A 248 3.67 -19.11 -7.07
N GLY A 249 3.12 -19.06 -8.28
CA GLY A 249 3.76 -19.65 -9.46
C GLY A 249 3.87 -21.18 -9.39
N SER A 250 5.04 -21.72 -9.71
CA SER A 250 5.31 -23.16 -9.69
C SER A 250 6.09 -23.63 -8.46
N SER A 251 6.55 -22.72 -7.62
CA SER A 251 7.32 -22.98 -6.40
C SER A 251 6.40 -22.96 -5.18
N ASN A 252 6.66 -23.84 -4.23
CA ASN A 252 5.93 -23.90 -2.97
C ASN A 252 6.59 -23.07 -1.84
N ILE A 253 7.64 -22.32 -2.12
CA ILE A 253 8.32 -21.46 -1.15
C ILE A 253 7.35 -20.42 -0.57
N ASN A 254 6.53 -19.84 -1.45
CA ASN A 254 5.43 -18.95 -1.08
C ASN A 254 4.12 -19.70 -1.21
N ASN A 255 3.44 -19.94 -0.08
CA ASN A 255 2.24 -20.78 -0.07
C ASN A 255 1.22 -20.28 0.94
N TYR A 256 -0.03 -20.71 0.80
CA TYR A 256 -1.08 -20.41 1.74
C TYR A 256 -1.92 -21.65 2.03
N ASN A 257 -2.43 -21.70 3.23
CA ASN A 257 -3.13 -22.86 3.77
C ASN A 257 -4.33 -22.39 4.58
N PHE A 258 -5.35 -23.25 4.66
CA PHE A 258 -6.58 -22.95 5.40
C PHE A 258 -6.79 -23.94 6.53
N PHE A 259 -7.34 -23.47 7.63
CA PHE A 259 -7.96 -24.33 8.62
C PHE A 259 -9.17 -23.60 9.23
N SER A 260 -10.05 -24.35 9.85
CA SER A 260 -11.23 -23.80 10.52
C SER A 260 -11.44 -24.48 11.86
N VAL A 261 -11.87 -23.69 12.84
CA VAL A 261 -12.27 -24.18 14.16
C VAL A 261 -13.67 -23.64 14.44
N GLY A 262 -14.66 -24.52 14.37
CA GLY A 262 -16.05 -24.08 14.37
C GLY A 262 -16.37 -23.15 13.20
N PRO A 263 -16.97 -21.99 13.45
CA PRO A 263 -17.26 -21.00 12.41
C PRO A 263 -16.05 -20.15 12.01
N MET A 264 -14.99 -20.15 12.80
CA MET A 264 -13.81 -19.33 12.56
C MET A 264 -12.96 -19.90 11.43
N ARG A 265 -12.61 -19.07 10.45
CA ARG A 265 -11.80 -19.42 9.30
C ARG A 265 -10.44 -18.74 9.41
N PHE A 266 -9.39 -19.50 9.21
CA PHE A 266 -8.02 -19.02 9.25
C PHE A 266 -7.32 -19.27 7.93
N MET A 267 -6.49 -18.32 7.53
CA MET A 267 -5.52 -18.48 6.45
C MET A 267 -4.11 -18.28 7.01
N VAL A 268 -3.26 -19.26 6.83
CA VAL A 268 -1.82 -19.14 7.12
C VAL A 268 -1.11 -18.88 5.81
N LEU A 269 -0.56 -17.69 5.66
CA LEU A 269 0.15 -17.22 4.48
C LEU A 269 1.65 -17.19 4.76
N SER A 270 2.39 -18.05 4.09
CA SER A 270 3.86 -18.15 4.22
C SER A 270 4.53 -17.50 3.03
N ILE A 271 5.40 -16.53 3.27
CA ILE A 271 6.20 -15.85 2.26
C ILE A 271 7.69 -16.06 2.50
N GLU A 272 8.44 -16.11 1.42
CA GLU A 272 9.89 -16.37 1.41
C GLU A 272 10.69 -15.38 2.26
N TYR A 273 11.88 -15.81 2.70
CA TYR A 273 12.86 -14.91 3.29
C TYR A 273 13.13 -13.70 2.40
N SER A 274 13.03 -12.50 2.96
CA SER A 274 13.19 -11.26 2.21
C SER A 274 12.33 -11.24 0.94
N ALA A 275 11.01 -11.27 1.11
CA ALA A 275 10.03 -11.49 0.04
C ALA A 275 10.22 -10.51 -1.12
N ARG A 276 10.19 -11.03 -2.34
CA ARG A 276 10.23 -10.21 -3.56
C ARG A 276 8.96 -9.40 -3.70
N LYS A 277 9.06 -8.32 -4.44
CA LYS A 277 7.93 -7.41 -4.65
C LYS A 277 6.73 -8.09 -5.32
N ASP A 278 6.97 -8.94 -6.31
CA ASP A 278 5.93 -9.72 -6.98
C ASP A 278 5.23 -10.70 -6.02
N VAL A 279 5.95 -11.23 -5.04
CA VAL A 279 5.40 -12.07 -3.97
C VAL A 279 4.53 -11.26 -3.03
N LEU A 280 4.97 -10.06 -2.62
CA LEU A 280 4.16 -9.17 -1.77
C LEU A 280 2.88 -8.74 -2.49
N CYS A 281 2.95 -8.45 -3.78
CA CYS A 281 1.77 -8.15 -4.59
C CYS A 281 0.78 -9.30 -4.66
N TRP A 282 1.27 -10.51 -4.90
CA TRP A 282 0.44 -11.70 -4.87
C TRP A 282 -0.20 -11.92 -3.50
N ALA A 283 0.57 -11.73 -2.44
CA ALA A 283 0.08 -11.86 -1.07
C ALA A 283 -1.01 -10.83 -0.74
N ASP A 284 -0.84 -9.60 -1.19
CA ASP A 284 -1.81 -8.51 -1.04
C ASP A 284 -3.15 -8.84 -1.74
N ASP A 285 -3.09 -9.25 -3.01
CA ASP A 285 -4.27 -9.69 -3.78
C ASP A 285 -4.94 -10.91 -3.14
N LEU A 286 -4.14 -11.87 -2.64
CA LEU A 286 -4.63 -13.07 -1.99
C LEU A 286 -5.39 -12.75 -0.69
N VAL A 287 -4.81 -11.94 0.18
CA VAL A 287 -5.44 -11.52 1.45
C VAL A 287 -6.72 -10.74 1.16
N ALA A 288 -6.69 -9.83 0.19
CA ALA A 288 -7.86 -9.06 -0.23
C ALA A 288 -9.00 -9.94 -0.75
N SER A 289 -8.69 -11.07 -1.40
CA SER A 289 -9.69 -12.01 -1.93
C SER A 289 -10.29 -12.95 -0.87
N HIS A 290 -9.76 -12.93 0.37
CA HIS A 290 -10.21 -13.76 1.49
C HIS A 290 -10.59 -12.91 2.72
N PRO A 291 -11.54 -11.98 2.58
CA PRO A 291 -11.85 -11.02 3.65
C PRO A 291 -12.48 -11.64 4.89
N ASP A 292 -13.02 -12.84 4.76
CA ASP A 292 -13.69 -13.60 5.82
C ASP A 292 -12.75 -14.56 6.59
N HIS A 293 -11.43 -14.47 6.31
CA HIS A 293 -10.41 -15.26 7.00
C HIS A 293 -9.58 -14.40 7.95
N HIS A 294 -9.30 -14.92 9.13
CA HIS A 294 -8.26 -14.41 10.01
C HIS A 294 -6.90 -14.83 9.46
N VAL A 295 -6.06 -13.88 9.07
CA VAL A 295 -4.80 -14.16 8.39
C VAL A 295 -3.64 -14.12 9.37
N ILE A 296 -2.87 -15.20 9.37
CA ILE A 296 -1.56 -15.31 10.03
C ILE A 296 -0.51 -15.27 8.94
N LEU A 297 0.31 -14.23 8.92
CA LEU A 297 1.45 -14.11 8.02
C LEU A 297 2.67 -14.75 8.65
N VAL A 298 3.38 -15.57 7.90
CA VAL A 298 4.63 -16.22 8.29
C VAL A 298 5.73 -15.80 7.34
N THR A 299 6.83 -15.26 7.87
CA THR A 299 8.03 -14.93 7.09
C THR A 299 9.25 -14.97 7.98
N HIS A 300 10.37 -15.46 7.46
CA HIS A 300 11.54 -15.71 8.31
C HIS A 300 12.16 -14.43 8.88
N CYS A 301 12.18 -13.33 8.16
CA CYS A 301 12.86 -12.10 8.57
C CYS A 301 11.90 -10.91 8.61
N TYR A 302 11.55 -10.45 9.82
CA TYR A 302 10.57 -9.38 10.00
C TYR A 302 10.90 -8.45 11.18
N LEU A 303 11.02 -8.99 12.40
CA LEU A 303 11.34 -8.23 13.61
C LEU A 303 12.82 -8.35 14.02
N THR A 304 13.27 -7.40 14.84
CA THR A 304 14.53 -7.44 15.59
C THR A 304 14.24 -7.32 17.07
N HIS A 305 15.24 -7.59 17.90
CA HIS A 305 15.23 -7.21 19.30
C HIS A 305 14.82 -5.77 19.50
N GLY A 306 14.04 -5.50 20.53
CA GLY A 306 13.56 -4.18 20.84
C GLY A 306 12.40 -3.69 19.99
N GLY A 307 11.72 -4.61 19.28
CA GLY A 307 10.52 -4.31 18.53
C GLY A 307 10.77 -3.44 17.28
N GLY A 308 12.00 -3.37 16.79
CA GLY A 308 12.33 -2.79 15.49
C GLY A 308 11.96 -3.71 14.34
N TYR A 309 11.95 -3.20 13.11
CA TYR A 309 11.94 -4.03 11.91
C TYR A 309 13.36 -4.45 11.55
N SER A 310 13.52 -5.69 11.14
CA SER A 310 14.84 -6.21 10.78
C SER A 310 15.41 -5.46 9.57
N GLY A 311 16.49 -4.70 9.83
CA GLY A 311 17.39 -4.22 8.80
C GLY A 311 18.45 -5.26 8.42
N GLY A 312 18.46 -6.41 9.08
CA GLY A 312 19.35 -7.53 8.78
C GLY A 312 18.87 -8.43 7.66
N CYS A 313 17.62 -8.27 7.19
CA CYS A 313 17.22 -8.75 5.88
C CYS A 313 17.96 -7.89 4.86
N PRO A 314 18.91 -8.44 4.10
CA PRO A 314 19.73 -7.62 3.25
C PRO A 314 18.87 -6.93 2.19
N ASP A 315 18.71 -5.62 2.32
CA ASP A 315 18.19 -4.80 1.27
C ASP A 315 19.04 -3.56 1.04
N PRO A 316 20.02 -3.58 0.18
CA PRO A 316 20.48 -2.36 -0.46
C PRO A 316 19.69 -2.02 -1.72
N ASP A 317 18.92 -2.96 -2.28
CA ASP A 317 18.13 -2.78 -3.49
C ASP A 317 16.86 -3.64 -3.41
N TYR A 318 15.82 -3.11 -2.77
CA TYR A 318 14.52 -3.77 -2.61
C TYR A 318 13.99 -4.44 -3.89
N ASN A 319 14.28 -3.85 -5.06
CA ASN A 319 13.89 -4.39 -6.36
C ASN A 319 14.70 -5.62 -6.80
N ALA A 320 15.91 -5.82 -6.25
CA ALA A 320 16.81 -6.87 -6.68
C ALA A 320 16.89 -8.04 -5.69
N ILE A 321 16.69 -7.80 -4.40
CA ILE A 321 17.01 -8.77 -3.33
C ILE A 321 15.79 -9.16 -2.51
N GLY A 322 14.85 -8.25 -2.25
CA GLY A 322 13.61 -8.49 -1.53
C GLY A 322 13.36 -7.53 -0.36
N ALA A 323 12.20 -7.68 0.27
CA ALA A 323 11.67 -6.75 1.25
C ALA A 323 12.32 -6.88 2.62
N THR A 324 12.53 -5.75 3.29
CA THR A 324 12.78 -5.67 4.74
C THR A 324 11.49 -5.89 5.51
N GLY A 325 11.58 -6.12 6.82
CA GLY A 325 10.40 -6.21 7.67
C GLY A 325 9.51 -4.95 7.59
N SER A 326 10.11 -3.74 7.49
CA SER A 326 9.34 -2.50 7.29
C SER A 326 8.61 -2.49 5.95
N ALA A 327 9.22 -2.97 4.87
CA ALA A 327 8.57 -3.04 3.57
C ALA A 327 7.41 -4.06 3.55
N VAL A 328 7.56 -5.20 4.23
CA VAL A 328 6.45 -6.16 4.42
C VAL A 328 5.30 -5.52 5.22
N TRP A 329 5.61 -4.75 6.25
CA TRP A 329 4.61 -3.99 6.99
C TRP A 329 3.88 -2.99 6.08
N ASP A 330 4.62 -2.13 5.40
CA ASP A 330 4.05 -1.01 4.63
C ASP A 330 3.28 -1.49 3.38
N GLU A 331 3.77 -2.53 2.71
CA GLU A 331 3.21 -2.99 1.44
C GLU A 331 2.19 -4.14 1.58
N LEU A 332 2.12 -4.80 2.73
CA LEU A 332 1.19 -5.91 2.96
C LEU A 332 0.44 -5.76 4.28
N VAL A 333 1.14 -5.86 5.42
CA VAL A 333 0.48 -6.08 6.71
C VAL A 333 -0.40 -4.91 7.13
N SER A 334 0.11 -3.68 7.03
CA SER A 334 -0.63 -2.48 7.47
C SER A 334 -1.89 -2.19 6.65
N ARG A 335 -2.02 -2.81 5.49
CA ARG A 335 -3.08 -2.52 4.51
C ARG A 335 -4.35 -3.34 4.73
N HIS A 336 -4.24 -4.46 5.45
CA HIS A 336 -5.32 -5.41 5.63
C HIS A 336 -5.78 -5.49 7.08
N SER A 337 -7.09 -5.33 7.32
CA SER A 337 -7.67 -5.46 8.64
C SER A 337 -7.76 -6.91 9.13
N ASN A 338 -7.71 -7.87 8.24
CA ASN A 338 -7.81 -9.30 8.53
C ASN A 338 -6.45 -9.99 8.71
N ILE A 339 -5.31 -9.31 8.47
CA ILE A 339 -4.00 -9.77 8.96
C ILE A 339 -3.90 -9.35 10.43
N PHE A 340 -4.08 -10.29 11.33
CA PHE A 340 -4.06 -10.00 12.76
C PHE A 340 -2.78 -10.44 13.46
N MET A 341 -1.96 -11.28 12.80
CA MET A 341 -0.76 -11.87 13.38
C MET A 341 0.35 -12.00 12.33
N VAL A 342 1.58 -11.69 12.74
CA VAL A 342 2.80 -11.95 11.97
C VAL A 342 3.75 -12.76 12.82
N LEU A 343 4.24 -13.86 12.27
CA LEU A 343 5.19 -14.78 12.90
C LEU A 343 6.53 -14.72 12.14
N SER A 344 7.64 -14.61 12.86
CA SER A 344 8.98 -14.54 12.26
C SER A 344 10.07 -15.15 13.14
N GLY A 345 11.16 -15.65 12.53
CA GLY A 345 12.39 -16.16 13.13
C GLY A 345 13.60 -15.25 12.83
N HIS A 346 14.76 -15.85 12.49
CA HIS A 346 15.99 -15.24 12.03
C HIS A 346 16.87 -14.57 13.10
N ILE A 347 16.30 -13.83 14.02
CA ILE A 347 17.05 -13.14 15.07
C ILE A 347 16.86 -13.93 16.35
N GLY A 348 17.93 -14.54 16.85
CA GLY A 348 17.88 -15.40 18.04
C GLY A 348 17.31 -14.64 19.23
N ASP A 349 16.17 -15.05 19.73
CA ASP A 349 15.42 -14.63 20.91
C ASP A 349 13.89 -14.69 20.65
N SER A 350 13.09 -14.08 21.52
CA SER A 350 11.66 -13.86 21.29
C SER A 350 11.29 -12.41 21.56
N GLU A 351 10.37 -11.91 20.75
CA GLU A 351 9.86 -10.55 20.87
C GLU A 351 8.36 -10.53 20.57
N TYR A 352 7.61 -9.69 21.25
CA TYR A 352 6.19 -9.46 20.99
C TYR A 352 5.84 -7.98 21.05
N ARG A 353 5.13 -7.52 20.05
CA ARG A 353 4.53 -6.18 20.08
C ARG A 353 3.18 -6.14 19.37
N VAL A 354 2.44 -5.08 19.62
CA VAL A 354 1.20 -4.78 18.90
C VAL A 354 1.37 -3.47 18.14
N LYS A 355 1.01 -3.49 16.86
CA LYS A 355 1.02 -2.29 16.03
C LYS A 355 -0.33 -2.10 15.36
N THR A 356 -0.80 -0.86 15.29
CA THR A 356 -2.07 -0.55 14.62
C THR A 356 -1.84 -0.41 13.12
N SER A 357 -2.61 -1.15 12.33
CA SER A 357 -2.61 -1.08 10.87
C SER A 357 -3.20 0.24 10.37
N ASN A 358 -3.02 0.54 9.08
CA ASN A 358 -3.66 1.69 8.42
C ASN A 358 -5.19 1.61 8.41
N THR A 359 -5.74 0.41 8.63
CA THR A 359 -7.19 0.18 8.74
C THR A 359 -7.73 0.39 10.17
N GLY A 360 -6.84 0.66 11.14
CA GLY A 360 -7.18 0.79 12.56
C GLY A 360 -7.20 -0.53 13.33
N ALA A 361 -6.97 -1.68 12.67
CA ALA A 361 -6.93 -2.99 13.32
C ALA A 361 -5.59 -3.24 14.03
N PRO A 362 -5.58 -3.86 15.23
CA PRO A 362 -4.36 -4.28 15.88
C PRO A 362 -3.74 -5.49 15.15
N VAL A 363 -2.43 -5.47 14.99
CA VAL A 363 -1.64 -6.59 14.46
C VAL A 363 -0.66 -7.02 15.53
N HIS A 364 -0.67 -8.31 15.87
CA HIS A 364 0.22 -8.94 16.83
C HIS A 364 1.45 -9.46 16.10
N GLU A 365 2.59 -8.81 16.30
CA GLU A 365 3.84 -9.13 15.63
C GLU A 365 4.75 -9.87 16.59
N MET A 366 5.25 -11.03 16.17
CA MET A 366 5.98 -11.99 17.01
C MET A 366 7.27 -12.41 16.33
N LEU A 367 8.34 -12.47 17.13
CA LEU A 367 9.64 -13.05 16.79
C LEU A 367 9.85 -14.27 17.67
N VAL A 368 10.22 -15.40 17.08
CA VAL A 368 10.51 -16.64 17.81
C VAL A 368 11.71 -17.33 17.18
N ASP A 369 12.87 -17.25 17.80
CA ASP A 369 14.05 -17.99 17.36
C ASP A 369 14.89 -18.44 18.54
N TYR A 370 14.91 -19.74 18.79
CA TYR A 370 15.65 -20.35 19.87
C TYR A 370 16.88 -21.17 19.39
N GLN A 371 17.34 -20.94 18.18
CA GLN A 371 18.45 -21.72 17.59
C GLN A 371 19.75 -21.65 18.40
N PHE A 372 19.96 -20.60 19.17
CA PHE A 372 21.13 -20.39 20.00
C PHE A 372 20.95 -20.82 21.45
N GLU A 373 19.74 -21.26 21.81
CA GLU A 373 19.45 -21.62 23.17
C GLU A 373 20.01 -23.02 23.53
N GLY A 374 20.68 -23.08 24.65
CA GLY A 374 21.28 -24.31 25.20
C GLY A 374 20.51 -24.85 26.41
N GLU A 375 20.83 -26.05 26.84
CA GLU A 375 20.30 -26.66 28.06
C GLU A 375 20.98 -26.04 29.28
N CYS A 376 20.20 -25.43 30.18
CA CYS A 376 20.62 -25.00 31.51
C CYS A 376 19.96 -25.89 32.56
N THR A 377 20.68 -26.89 33.00
CA THR A 377 20.16 -27.84 34.03
C THR A 377 20.43 -27.42 35.46
N ALA A 378 21.02 -26.25 35.70
CA ALA A 378 21.44 -25.82 37.02
C ALA A 378 20.97 -24.44 37.44
N SER A 379 20.72 -24.28 38.71
CA SER A 379 20.15 -23.10 39.35
C SER A 379 21.10 -21.87 39.46
N SER A 380 22.14 -21.77 38.64
CA SER A 380 23.01 -20.58 38.64
C SER A 380 23.63 -20.32 37.25
N ALA A 381 23.74 -19.02 36.89
CA ALA A 381 24.37 -18.52 35.67
C ALA A 381 25.81 -19.08 35.46
N ALA A 382 26.54 -19.38 36.52
CA ALA A 382 27.90 -19.94 36.45
C ALA A 382 27.95 -21.37 35.88
N SER A 383 26.86 -22.14 35.95
CA SER A 383 26.79 -23.49 35.37
C SER A 383 26.29 -23.51 33.92
N CYS A 384 25.56 -22.49 33.52
CA CYS A 384 25.14 -22.31 32.14
C CYS A 384 26.28 -21.89 31.21
N THR A 385 27.33 -21.20 31.72
CA THR A 385 28.48 -20.73 30.91
C THR A 385 29.29 -21.86 30.27
N ASN A 386 29.16 -23.09 30.73
CA ASN A 386 29.83 -24.22 30.11
C ASN A 386 29.02 -24.89 29.00
N HIS A 387 27.74 -24.65 28.93
CA HIS A 387 26.81 -25.20 27.94
C HIS A 387 26.50 -24.21 26.83
N CYS A 388 26.61 -22.91 27.12
CA CYS A 388 26.40 -21.82 26.17
C CYS A 388 27.68 -21.47 25.38
N ARG A 389 28.47 -22.43 24.92
CA ARG A 389 29.67 -22.16 24.12
C ARG A 389 29.32 -22.09 22.63
N ILE A 390 29.79 -21.02 21.96
CA ILE A 390 29.71 -20.90 20.50
C ILE A 390 30.21 -22.20 19.85
N GLY A 391 29.34 -22.89 19.11
CA GLY A 391 29.63 -24.15 18.42
C GLY A 391 29.03 -25.40 19.06
N THR A 392 28.31 -25.29 20.18
CA THR A 392 27.57 -26.42 20.81
C THR A 392 26.05 -26.18 20.88
N TYR A 393 25.58 -25.07 20.28
CA TYR A 393 24.17 -24.70 20.28
C TYR A 393 23.38 -25.51 19.28
N HIS A 394 22.19 -25.90 19.66
CA HIS A 394 21.36 -26.71 18.80
C HIS A 394 19.87 -26.44 18.97
N GLY A 395 19.50 -25.34 19.63
CA GLY A 395 18.12 -24.95 19.85
C GLY A 395 17.31 -25.86 20.76
N ASN A 396 17.86 -26.90 21.26
CA ASN A 396 17.37 -27.84 22.32
C ASN A 396 15.88 -28.21 22.23
N GLY A 397 15.30 -28.27 21.03
CA GLY A 397 13.93 -28.70 20.84
C GLY A 397 12.87 -27.68 21.28
N TRP A 398 13.24 -26.43 21.51
CA TRP A 398 12.30 -25.38 21.87
C TRP A 398 11.25 -25.15 20.78
N MET A 399 10.01 -24.89 21.21
CA MET A 399 8.85 -24.59 20.37
C MET A 399 7.93 -23.61 21.09
N TRP A 400 7.06 -22.96 20.32
CA TRP A 400 5.92 -22.22 20.86
C TRP A 400 4.62 -22.95 20.61
N GLN A 401 3.71 -22.79 21.57
CA GLN A 401 2.31 -23.13 21.43
C GLN A 401 1.47 -21.87 21.62
N LEU A 402 0.79 -21.42 20.60
CA LEU A 402 -0.23 -20.38 20.69
C LEU A 402 -1.57 -21.03 21.00
N ILE A 403 -2.10 -20.78 22.20
CA ILE A 403 -3.36 -21.32 22.68
C ILE A 403 -4.42 -20.26 22.52
N PHE A 404 -5.36 -20.52 21.65
CA PHE A 404 -6.50 -19.67 21.32
C PHE A 404 -7.68 -20.09 22.21
N ASP A 405 -8.20 -19.21 23.05
CA ASP A 405 -9.42 -19.43 23.81
C ASP A 405 -10.51 -18.45 23.36
N PRO A 406 -11.36 -18.84 22.40
CA PRO A 406 -12.45 -17.99 21.91
C PRO A 406 -13.46 -17.59 22.98
N ARG A 407 -13.65 -18.39 24.03
CA ARG A 407 -14.55 -18.09 25.14
C ARG A 407 -14.07 -16.90 25.97
N GLN A 408 -12.78 -16.71 26.03
CA GLN A 408 -12.16 -15.61 26.77
C GLN A 408 -11.69 -14.48 25.86
N ASN A 409 -11.87 -14.61 24.54
CA ASN A 409 -11.29 -13.73 23.54
C ASN A 409 -9.79 -13.48 23.81
N SER A 410 -9.03 -14.56 24.02
CA SER A 410 -7.62 -14.45 24.35
C SER A 410 -6.77 -15.44 23.57
N ILE A 411 -5.55 -15.05 23.29
CA ILE A 411 -4.49 -15.90 22.77
C ILE A 411 -3.35 -15.88 23.78
N ARG A 412 -2.84 -17.03 24.12
CA ARG A 412 -1.71 -17.18 25.04
C ARG A 412 -0.57 -17.88 24.36
N ALA A 413 0.60 -17.28 24.40
CA ALA A 413 1.86 -17.88 23.96
C ALA A 413 2.49 -18.65 25.11
N SER A 414 3.06 -19.81 24.80
CA SER A 414 3.72 -20.69 25.74
C SER A 414 4.94 -21.34 25.11
N THR A 415 6.09 -21.15 25.73
CA THR A 415 7.39 -21.72 25.30
C THR A 415 7.67 -23.02 26.05
N PHE A 416 8.12 -24.05 25.34
CA PHE A 416 8.48 -25.34 25.93
C PHE A 416 9.50 -26.08 25.06
N THR A 417 10.14 -27.12 25.62
CA THR A 417 11.10 -27.99 24.91
C THR A 417 10.69 -29.44 24.97
N VAL A 418 11.06 -30.22 23.95
CA VAL A 418 10.83 -31.66 23.87
C VAL A 418 12.00 -32.51 24.40
N GLU A 419 13.12 -31.90 24.82
CA GLU A 419 14.29 -32.60 25.32
C GLU A 419 14.16 -33.03 26.80
N GLU A 420 14.96 -34.00 27.22
CA GLU A 420 14.77 -34.87 28.40
C GLU A 420 14.38 -34.14 29.69
N GLY A 421 13.26 -34.56 30.27
CA GLY A 421 12.84 -34.25 31.65
C GLY A 421 12.06 -32.97 31.85
N ASN A 422 11.90 -32.13 30.81
CA ASN A 422 11.14 -30.87 30.85
C ASN A 422 9.95 -30.90 29.89
N THR A 423 9.05 -31.82 30.04
CA THR A 423 7.74 -31.81 29.41
C THR A 423 6.80 -30.82 30.09
N GLU A 424 7.22 -30.17 31.14
CA GLU A 424 6.47 -29.09 31.77
C GLU A 424 7.08 -27.76 31.36
N MET A 425 6.25 -26.87 30.79
CA MET A 425 6.48 -25.43 30.80
C MET A 425 7.13 -25.08 32.12
N PHE A 426 8.20 -24.30 32.09
CA PHE A 426 9.00 -23.92 33.28
C PHE A 426 8.20 -23.98 34.55
N PRO A 427 8.56 -24.80 35.55
CA PRO A 427 7.85 -24.84 36.83
C PRO A 427 7.80 -23.40 37.35
N GLN A 428 6.62 -22.91 37.68
CA GLN A 428 6.47 -21.57 38.25
C GLN A 428 7.55 -21.34 39.34
N GLY A 429 8.45 -20.37 39.10
CA GLY A 429 9.44 -19.97 40.10
C GLY A 429 10.87 -20.46 39.85
N GLN A 430 11.20 -21.10 38.72
CA GLN A 430 12.57 -21.39 38.35
C GLN A 430 13.01 -20.46 37.20
N PRO A 431 14.16 -19.76 37.32
CA PRO A 431 14.66 -18.95 36.22
C PRO A 431 15.11 -19.82 35.05
N ALA A 432 14.54 -19.58 33.86
CA ALA A 432 15.15 -20.04 32.63
C ALA A 432 16.28 -19.07 32.26
N PHE A 433 17.46 -19.57 32.01
CA PHE A 433 18.55 -18.77 31.46
C PHE A 433 18.70 -19.15 29.99
N PHE A 434 18.41 -18.22 29.13
CA PHE A 434 18.71 -18.35 27.71
C PHE A 434 20.18 -17.99 27.46
N CYS A 435 20.83 -18.69 26.56
CA CYS A 435 22.25 -18.49 26.27
C CYS A 435 22.54 -17.14 25.65
N SER A 436 21.60 -16.58 24.90
CA SER A 436 21.65 -15.23 24.35
C SER A 436 21.80 -14.15 25.41
N GLU A 437 21.20 -14.32 26.57
CA GLU A 437 21.29 -13.37 27.69
C GLU A 437 22.72 -13.30 28.33
N LEU A 438 23.59 -14.27 28.04
CA LEU A 438 24.95 -14.32 28.63
C LEU A 438 26.01 -13.65 27.75
N PHE A 439 25.72 -13.34 26.49
CA PHE A 439 26.76 -12.95 25.52
C PHE A 439 26.57 -11.52 24.98
N ASP A 440 25.40 -10.92 25.16
CA ASP A 440 25.22 -9.54 24.80
C ASP A 440 25.36 -8.65 26.03
N PRO A 441 26.51 -7.93 26.21
CA PRO A 441 26.61 -6.98 27.29
C PRO A 441 25.58 -5.85 27.04
N PRO A 442 24.94 -5.35 28.11
CA PRO A 442 23.96 -4.28 27.96
C PRO A 442 24.59 -3.12 27.19
N ASP A 443 23.94 -2.69 26.12
CA ASP A 443 24.31 -1.50 25.37
C ASP A 443 24.23 -0.28 26.34
N PRO A 444 25.35 0.36 26.66
CA PRO A 444 25.38 1.43 27.65
C PRO A 444 24.59 2.67 27.22
N ASP A 445 24.14 2.74 25.96
CA ASP A 445 23.38 3.88 25.41
C ASP A 445 21.86 3.66 25.42
N GLN A 446 21.38 2.49 25.81
CA GLN A 446 19.94 2.21 25.95
C GLN A 446 19.46 2.54 27.37
N THR A 447 19.02 3.76 27.55
CA THR A 447 18.40 4.24 28.80
C THR A 447 16.90 3.96 28.84
N GLY A 448 16.49 2.71 28.92
CA GLY A 448 15.08 2.45 29.11
C GLY A 448 14.62 1.04 28.80
N GLY A 449 14.64 0.21 29.77
CA GLY A 449 13.95 -1.05 29.80
C GLY A 449 14.85 -2.17 30.30
N ASP A 450 14.41 -2.83 31.33
CA ASP A 450 15.06 -3.99 31.92
C ASP A 450 14.99 -5.17 30.94
N TRP A 451 15.95 -5.27 30.03
CA TRP A 451 16.04 -6.29 28.99
C TRP A 451 16.49 -7.67 29.51
N TYR A 452 16.83 -7.78 30.78
CA TYR A 452 17.39 -8.99 31.42
C TYR A 452 16.63 -9.33 32.68
N ALA A 453 15.34 -9.50 32.62
CA ALA A 453 14.66 -10.23 33.67
C ALA A 453 14.85 -11.72 33.36
N SER A 454 15.79 -12.34 34.04
CA SER A 454 15.97 -13.81 34.12
C SER A 454 14.74 -14.48 34.78
N ASP A 455 13.53 -14.07 34.41
CA ASP A 455 12.28 -14.58 34.91
C ASP A 455 11.57 -15.35 33.78
N PRO A 456 11.39 -16.67 33.92
CA PRO A 456 10.57 -17.45 32.98
C PRO A 456 9.11 -16.96 32.89
N ALA A 457 8.68 -16.12 33.83
CA ALA A 457 7.47 -15.32 33.70
C ALA A 457 7.69 -14.01 32.90
N SER A 458 8.89 -13.84 32.28
CA SER A 458 9.12 -12.69 31.39
C SER A 458 8.04 -12.60 30.33
N PRO A 459 7.45 -11.41 30.13
CA PRO A 459 6.43 -11.22 29.11
C PRO A 459 6.88 -11.52 27.67
N GLN A 460 8.16 -11.78 27.46
CA GLN A 460 8.73 -12.14 26.15
C GLN A 460 8.52 -13.61 25.78
N HIS A 461 8.46 -14.52 26.76
CA HIS A 461 8.36 -15.99 26.52
C HIS A 461 6.98 -16.57 26.82
N GLN A 462 6.23 -15.93 27.69
CA GLN A 462 4.85 -16.32 28.05
C GLN A 462 4.00 -15.07 28.22
N TYR A 463 3.10 -14.83 27.31
CA TYR A 463 2.19 -13.69 27.37
C TYR A 463 0.78 -14.07 26.88
N ALA A 464 -0.18 -13.28 27.24
CA ALA A 464 -1.54 -13.40 26.77
C ALA A 464 -2.06 -12.04 26.31
N PHE A 465 -2.83 -12.05 25.25
CA PHE A 465 -3.44 -10.85 24.70
C PHE A 465 -4.89 -11.11 24.30
N SER A 466 -5.68 -10.05 24.25
CA SER A 466 -7.07 -10.13 23.85
C SER A 466 -7.18 -10.13 22.32
N TYR A 467 -8.03 -10.99 21.78
CA TYR A 467 -8.37 -11.02 20.37
C TYR A 467 -9.87 -11.32 20.21
N ASN A 468 -10.56 -10.56 19.38
CA ASN A 468 -11.96 -10.79 19.10
C ASN A 468 -12.13 -11.84 17.98
N PHE A 469 -12.61 -13.02 18.37
CA PHE A 469 -12.81 -14.14 17.46
C PHE A 469 -14.16 -14.11 16.73
N VAL A 470 -15.09 -13.28 17.17
CA VAL A 470 -16.50 -13.32 16.70
C VAL A 470 -16.70 -12.50 15.44
N ASP A 471 -15.97 -11.40 15.33
CA ASP A 471 -16.04 -10.55 14.14
C ASP A 471 -14.74 -10.73 13.34
N PRO A 472 -14.78 -11.30 12.12
CA PRO A 472 -13.67 -11.05 11.21
C PRO A 472 -13.52 -9.53 11.12
N PRO A 473 -12.28 -8.99 11.20
CA PRO A 473 -12.08 -7.55 11.18
C PRO A 473 -12.83 -7.00 9.97
N ALA A 474 -13.69 -6.00 10.21
CA ALA A 474 -14.48 -5.42 9.14
C ALA A 474 -13.53 -4.99 8.04
N VAL A 475 -13.52 -5.72 6.95
CA VAL A 475 -12.81 -5.28 5.75
C VAL A 475 -13.45 -3.96 5.38
N GLY A 476 -12.65 -2.93 5.17
CA GLY A 476 -13.11 -1.68 4.58
C GLY A 476 -13.55 -1.91 3.14
N ILE A 477 -14.56 -2.74 2.97
CA ILE A 477 -15.26 -2.92 1.71
C ILE A 477 -16.14 -1.69 1.59
N ASP A 478 -15.95 -0.95 0.50
CA ASP A 478 -16.87 0.12 0.18
C ASP A 478 -18.28 -0.45 -0.01
N SER A 479 -19.28 0.42 -0.03
CA SER A 479 -20.68 0.06 -0.24
C SER A 479 -20.95 -0.75 -1.52
N MET A 480 -19.93 -1.01 -2.34
CA MET A 480 -19.97 -1.79 -3.59
C MET A 480 -19.21 -3.12 -3.50
N GLY A 481 -18.67 -3.49 -2.33
CA GLY A 481 -18.00 -4.79 -2.12
C GLY A 481 -16.61 -4.89 -2.77
N ARG A 482 -15.92 -3.76 -2.99
CA ARG A 482 -14.61 -3.72 -3.63
C ARG A 482 -13.52 -3.41 -2.61
N THR A 483 -12.42 -4.13 -2.68
CA THR A 483 -11.22 -3.83 -1.91
C THR A 483 -10.54 -2.61 -2.52
N ALA A 484 -10.48 -1.53 -1.74
CA ALA A 484 -9.70 -0.36 -2.09
C ALA A 484 -8.24 -0.57 -1.69
N PHE A 485 -7.29 -0.14 -2.51
CA PHE A 485 -5.96 0.12 -1.97
C PHE A 485 -5.95 1.51 -1.32
N SER A 486 -5.36 1.59 -0.12
CA SER A 486 -5.25 2.84 0.65
C SER A 486 -4.26 3.81 0.00
N ASP A 487 -4.23 5.06 0.52
CA ASP A 487 -3.29 6.09 0.10
C ASP A 487 -1.87 5.54 0.09
N ARG A 488 -1.19 5.71 -1.04
CA ARG A 488 0.21 5.31 -1.23
C ARG A 488 0.97 6.36 -1.99
N THR A 489 2.20 6.57 -1.60
CA THR A 489 3.13 7.42 -2.36
C THR A 489 3.45 6.75 -3.68
N VAL A 490 3.26 7.48 -4.78
CA VAL A 490 3.54 7.03 -6.14
C VAL A 490 5.03 7.15 -6.44
N ASN A 491 5.62 8.33 -6.19
CA ASN A 491 7.04 8.60 -6.44
C ASN A 491 7.93 7.92 -5.38
N ARG A 492 9.06 7.39 -5.81
CA ARG A 492 10.04 6.74 -4.92
C ARG A 492 10.98 7.75 -4.25
N LEU A 493 11.35 8.77 -5.00
CA LEU A 493 12.22 9.83 -4.50
C LEU A 493 11.34 10.88 -3.85
N SER A 494 11.52 11.11 -2.57
CA SER A 494 10.82 12.14 -1.79
C SER A 494 11.59 13.45 -1.72
N ALA A 495 12.73 13.56 -2.40
CA ALA A 495 13.50 14.80 -2.51
C ALA A 495 12.89 15.66 -3.62
N GLY A 496 12.75 16.95 -3.37
CA GLY A 496 12.17 17.88 -4.34
C GLY A 496 10.65 17.81 -4.42
N ASP A 497 10.10 18.57 -5.34
CA ASP A 497 8.66 18.68 -5.56
C ASP A 497 8.20 17.78 -6.71
N GLN A 498 7.04 17.16 -6.53
CA GLN A 498 6.37 16.39 -7.57
C GLN A 498 4.99 17.01 -7.84
N PHE A 499 4.71 17.31 -9.11
CA PHE A 499 3.52 18.05 -9.52
C PHE A 499 2.77 17.41 -10.70
N ALA A 500 1.58 17.96 -10.97
CA ALA A 500 0.77 17.70 -12.17
C ALA A 500 0.56 16.21 -12.48
N PRO A 501 0.09 15.39 -11.51
CA PRO A 501 -0.10 13.96 -11.77
C PRO A 501 -1.22 13.71 -12.77
N ALA A 502 -1.01 12.71 -13.64
CA ALA A 502 -2.04 12.18 -14.52
C ALA A 502 -2.03 10.64 -14.46
N VAL A 503 -3.19 10.03 -14.67
CA VAL A 503 -3.36 8.57 -14.56
C VAL A 503 -4.15 8.02 -15.74
N ALA A 504 -3.74 6.84 -16.23
CA ALA A 504 -4.49 6.03 -17.18
C ALA A 504 -4.70 4.62 -16.64
N LEU A 505 -5.90 4.07 -16.84
CA LEU A 505 -6.36 2.80 -16.28
C LEU A 505 -6.76 1.85 -17.41
N SER A 506 -6.26 0.62 -17.36
CA SER A 506 -6.63 -0.44 -18.30
C SER A 506 -7.99 -1.08 -17.94
N PRO A 507 -8.63 -1.77 -18.89
CA PRO A 507 -9.85 -2.55 -18.58
C PRO A 507 -9.64 -3.63 -17.53
N ALA A 508 -8.40 -4.13 -17.38
CA ALA A 508 -8.04 -5.14 -16.39
C ALA A 508 -7.74 -4.56 -14.99
N GLY A 509 -7.72 -3.22 -14.84
CA GLY A 509 -7.45 -2.56 -13.55
C GLY A 509 -5.98 -2.19 -13.32
N ALA A 510 -5.05 -2.54 -14.22
CA ALA A 510 -3.68 -2.02 -14.18
C ALA A 510 -3.67 -0.55 -14.58
N PHE A 511 -2.82 0.27 -13.95
CA PHE A 511 -2.75 1.70 -14.23
C PHE A 511 -1.31 2.21 -14.28
N VAL A 512 -1.15 3.34 -14.94
CA VAL A 512 0.13 4.07 -15.02
C VAL A 512 -0.12 5.51 -14.59
N THR A 513 0.74 6.00 -13.71
CA THR A 513 0.78 7.40 -13.29
C THR A 513 2.00 8.08 -13.89
N VAL A 514 1.84 9.32 -14.33
CA VAL A 514 2.91 10.21 -14.77
C VAL A 514 2.87 11.50 -13.94
N TRP A 515 4.01 12.15 -13.73
CA TRP A 515 4.12 13.40 -12.97
C TRP A 515 5.36 14.21 -13.38
N GLU A 516 5.39 15.48 -12.99
CA GLU A 516 6.55 16.35 -13.04
C GLU A 516 7.39 16.13 -11.78
N ASP A 517 8.71 16.05 -11.90
CA ASP A 517 9.64 15.73 -10.82
C ASP A 517 10.91 16.58 -10.93
N ASP A 518 11.28 17.32 -9.89
CA ASP A 518 12.49 18.11 -9.84
C ASP A 518 13.64 17.43 -9.05
N SER A 519 13.42 16.22 -8.53
CA SER A 519 14.40 15.49 -7.72
C SER A 519 15.68 15.09 -8.48
N SER A 520 15.58 15.02 -9.81
CA SER A 520 16.68 14.62 -10.71
C SER A 520 17.56 15.80 -11.17
N SER A 521 17.19 17.05 -10.85
CA SER A 521 17.92 18.22 -11.31
C SER A 521 19.34 18.26 -10.77
N THR A 522 20.30 17.72 -11.53
CA THR A 522 21.74 17.71 -11.20
C THR A 522 22.39 19.08 -11.38
N ASP A 523 21.70 19.99 -12.02
CA ASP A 523 22.17 21.35 -12.34
C ASP A 523 21.75 22.41 -11.33
N GLY A 524 20.92 22.06 -10.33
CA GLY A 524 20.44 22.97 -9.28
C GLY A 524 19.51 24.08 -9.81
N ALA A 525 18.95 23.91 -11.02
CA ALA A 525 18.12 24.90 -11.68
C ALA A 525 16.61 24.75 -11.39
N GLY A 526 16.19 23.70 -10.68
CA GLY A 526 14.77 23.42 -10.43
C GLY A 526 14.02 23.04 -11.72
N ASN A 527 14.68 22.40 -12.66
CA ASN A 527 14.08 21.89 -13.88
C ASN A 527 13.27 20.63 -13.57
N PHE A 528 12.06 20.54 -14.13
CA PHE A 528 11.23 19.36 -14.00
C PHE A 528 11.47 18.39 -15.16
N ASP A 529 11.49 17.11 -14.81
CA ASP A 529 11.48 15.98 -15.74
C ASP A 529 10.13 15.25 -15.64
N ILE A 530 9.71 14.55 -16.69
CA ILE A 530 8.51 13.73 -16.64
C ILE A 530 8.87 12.30 -16.24
N PHE A 531 8.33 11.85 -15.11
CA PHE A 531 8.45 10.48 -14.63
C PHE A 531 7.16 9.70 -14.79
N MET A 532 7.28 8.39 -14.77
CA MET A 532 6.15 7.46 -14.80
C MET A 532 6.39 6.27 -13.86
N ARG A 533 5.30 5.69 -13.38
CA ARG A 533 5.28 4.43 -12.63
C ARG A 533 4.06 3.62 -12.99
N GLY A 534 4.23 2.31 -13.17
CA GLY A 534 3.14 1.40 -13.49
C GLY A 534 2.74 0.53 -12.32
N PHE A 535 1.44 0.23 -12.26
CA PHE A 535 0.84 -0.56 -11.20
C PHE A 535 -0.03 -1.67 -11.78
N ALA A 536 0.01 -2.85 -11.17
CA ALA A 536 -0.91 -3.95 -11.44
C ALA A 536 -2.31 -3.64 -10.86
N PRO A 537 -3.35 -4.39 -11.24
CA PRO A 537 -4.64 -4.35 -10.54
C PRO A 537 -4.41 -4.54 -9.03
N GLY A 538 -5.15 -3.79 -8.18
CA GLY A 538 -4.89 -3.79 -6.73
C GLY A 538 -3.79 -2.81 -6.29
N GLY A 539 -3.11 -2.13 -7.22
CA GLY A 539 -2.17 -1.05 -6.95
C GLY A 539 -0.75 -1.49 -6.64
N CYS A 540 -0.39 -2.76 -6.83
CA CYS A 540 0.99 -3.20 -6.74
C CYS A 540 1.85 -2.64 -7.87
N VAL A 541 3.11 -2.28 -7.59
CA VAL A 541 4.01 -1.72 -8.61
C VAL A 541 4.34 -2.77 -9.66
N ALA A 542 3.95 -2.52 -10.91
CA ALA A 542 4.26 -3.36 -12.06
C ALA A 542 5.66 -3.04 -12.63
N PHE A 543 6.02 -1.75 -12.69
CA PHE A 543 7.37 -1.30 -13.00
C PHE A 543 7.69 -0.02 -12.22
N SER A 544 8.97 0.14 -11.84
CA SER A 544 9.47 1.24 -11.02
C SER A 544 9.47 2.57 -11.76
N ASP A 545 9.72 3.65 -11.02
CA ASP A 545 9.91 5.00 -11.54
C ASP A 545 10.90 4.99 -12.72
N ALA A 546 10.47 5.55 -13.81
CA ALA A 546 11.26 5.70 -15.02
C ALA A 546 11.00 7.06 -15.65
N MET A 547 12.06 7.70 -16.12
CA MET A 547 11.96 8.92 -16.88
C MET A 547 11.30 8.65 -18.23
N VAL A 548 10.29 9.45 -18.58
CA VAL A 548 9.55 9.29 -19.84
C VAL A 548 10.40 9.64 -21.06
N HIS A 549 11.23 10.68 -20.98
CA HIS A 549 12.12 11.14 -22.05
C HIS A 549 13.54 10.58 -21.92
N ALA A 550 14.39 10.85 -22.88
CA ALA A 550 15.71 10.20 -22.98
C ALA A 550 16.85 10.99 -22.32
N ASP A 551 16.65 12.27 -22.09
CA ASP A 551 17.63 13.24 -21.59
C ASP A 551 16.94 14.18 -20.59
N GLY A 552 17.55 14.46 -19.47
CA GLY A 552 17.08 15.36 -18.43
C GLY A 552 17.57 16.81 -18.65
N ALA A 553 17.74 17.26 -19.91
CA ALA A 553 18.13 18.63 -20.19
C ALA A 553 16.89 19.52 -20.38
N GLY A 554 16.94 20.76 -19.86
CA GLY A 554 15.88 21.74 -19.97
C GLY A 554 14.70 21.42 -19.07
N HIS A 555 13.52 21.92 -19.43
CA HIS A 555 12.32 21.83 -18.59
C HIS A 555 11.20 21.11 -19.32
N GLN A 556 10.62 20.08 -18.69
CA GLN A 556 9.49 19.31 -19.21
C GLN A 556 8.32 19.43 -18.26
N GLN A 557 7.13 19.72 -18.80
CA GLN A 557 5.92 19.98 -17.99
C GLN A 557 4.62 19.53 -18.67
N ASP A 558 3.51 19.63 -17.95
CA ASP A 558 2.15 19.33 -18.42
C ASP A 558 1.99 17.90 -18.95
N PRO A 559 2.33 16.84 -18.21
CA PRO A 559 2.19 15.47 -18.71
C PRO A 559 0.73 15.08 -18.91
N SER A 560 0.47 14.36 -19.99
CA SER A 560 -0.84 13.76 -20.28
C SER A 560 -0.64 12.33 -20.73
N ILE A 561 -1.47 11.40 -20.26
CA ILE A 561 -1.35 9.96 -20.52
C ILE A 561 -2.67 9.38 -21.02
N ALA A 562 -2.58 8.43 -21.97
CA ALA A 562 -3.72 7.61 -22.41
C ALA A 562 -3.26 6.17 -22.70
N MET A 563 -4.18 5.21 -22.52
CA MET A 563 -3.89 3.78 -22.56
C MET A 563 -4.87 3.04 -23.47
N ASP A 564 -4.39 2.02 -24.20
CA ASP A 564 -5.21 1.13 -25.02
C ASP A 564 -5.76 -0.08 -24.22
N ALA A 565 -6.57 -0.91 -24.87
CA ALA A 565 -7.18 -2.08 -24.23
C ALA A 565 -6.16 -3.15 -23.81
N ALA A 566 -4.97 -3.16 -24.39
CA ALA A 566 -3.88 -4.09 -24.06
C ALA A 566 -2.96 -3.56 -22.95
N GLY A 567 -3.21 -2.34 -22.44
CA GLY A 567 -2.37 -1.69 -21.43
C GLY A 567 -1.18 -0.91 -22.01
N ASN A 568 -0.99 -0.87 -23.35
CA ASN A 568 0.02 0.00 -23.93
C ASN A 568 -0.43 1.45 -23.81
N PHE A 569 0.52 2.37 -23.61
CA PHE A 569 0.16 3.75 -23.33
C PHE A 569 1.05 4.75 -24.07
N VAL A 570 0.57 5.98 -24.18
CA VAL A 570 1.28 7.13 -24.74
C VAL A 570 1.28 8.23 -23.70
N VAL A 571 2.46 8.83 -23.49
CA VAL A 571 2.63 10.05 -22.70
C VAL A 571 2.98 11.19 -23.65
N ALA A 572 2.33 12.33 -23.48
CA ALA A 572 2.63 13.59 -24.18
C ALA A 572 2.95 14.66 -23.13
N TRP A 573 3.89 15.57 -23.46
CA TRP A 573 4.33 16.63 -22.55
C TRP A 573 4.75 17.88 -23.33
N SER A 574 4.84 19.02 -22.62
CA SER A 574 5.46 20.25 -23.09
C SER A 574 6.96 20.19 -22.83
N ASP A 575 7.79 20.34 -23.85
CA ASP A 575 9.24 20.09 -23.82
C ASP A 575 10.03 21.35 -24.17
N ASP A 576 10.98 21.76 -23.34
CA ASP A 576 11.95 22.81 -23.57
C ASP A 576 13.40 22.28 -23.38
N THR A 577 13.72 21.14 -24.03
CA THR A 577 15.02 20.46 -23.90
C THR A 577 16.18 21.35 -24.28
N ASP A 578 15.99 22.38 -25.15
CA ASP A 578 17.04 23.29 -25.58
C ASP A 578 17.15 24.55 -24.67
N ASP A 579 16.38 24.63 -23.61
CA ASP A 579 16.37 25.69 -22.56
C ASP A 579 16.26 27.10 -23.16
N ASN A 580 15.46 27.23 -24.23
CA ASN A 580 15.27 28.50 -24.93
C ASN A 580 13.99 29.24 -24.47
N GLY A 581 13.22 28.67 -23.56
CA GLY A 581 11.96 29.18 -23.05
C GLY A 581 10.79 29.00 -24.01
N VAL A 582 10.91 28.18 -25.06
CA VAL A 582 9.90 27.93 -26.10
C VAL A 582 9.57 26.45 -26.15
N TYR A 583 8.44 26.09 -25.55
CA TYR A 583 7.99 24.71 -25.47
C TYR A 583 7.47 24.14 -26.77
N GLN A 584 7.76 22.88 -27.02
CA GLN A 584 7.21 22.07 -28.11
C GLN A 584 6.45 20.85 -27.52
N ILE A 585 5.54 20.26 -28.29
CA ILE A 585 4.86 19.05 -27.83
C ILE A 585 5.67 17.83 -28.23
N HIS A 586 6.08 17.04 -27.25
CA HIS A 586 6.71 15.74 -27.44
C HIS A 586 5.77 14.62 -26.99
N ALA A 587 5.99 13.42 -27.51
CA ALA A 587 5.25 12.23 -27.09
C ALA A 587 6.11 10.97 -27.23
N ARG A 588 5.85 9.99 -26.34
CA ARG A 588 6.49 8.68 -26.36
C ARG A 588 5.47 7.59 -26.08
N GLY A 589 5.53 6.52 -26.83
CA GLY A 589 4.72 5.33 -26.64
C GLY A 589 5.48 4.24 -25.89
N PHE A 590 4.74 3.46 -25.09
CA PHE A 590 5.26 2.39 -24.26
C PHE A 590 4.39 1.15 -24.38
N PHE A 591 4.97 -0.02 -24.13
CA PHE A 591 4.25 -1.25 -23.87
C PHE A 591 3.70 -1.26 -22.43
N ALA A 592 2.79 -2.16 -22.13
CA ALA A 592 2.17 -2.31 -20.81
C ALA A 592 3.18 -2.55 -19.66
N ASP A 593 4.36 -3.06 -19.96
CA ASP A 593 5.46 -3.30 -19.02
C ASP A 593 6.39 -2.07 -18.82
N GLY A 594 6.02 -0.91 -19.39
CA GLY A 594 6.80 0.32 -19.31
C GLY A 594 7.99 0.39 -20.29
N THR A 595 8.22 -0.64 -21.12
CA THR A 595 9.30 -0.57 -22.12
C THR A 595 8.95 0.36 -23.29
N PRO A 596 9.91 1.19 -23.76
CA PRO A 596 9.66 2.14 -24.84
C PRO A 596 9.26 1.45 -26.17
N ARG A 597 8.30 2.06 -26.88
CA ARG A 597 7.78 1.55 -28.16
C ARG A 597 8.12 2.45 -29.33
N PHE A 598 7.89 3.76 -29.21
CA PHE A 598 8.22 4.77 -30.21
C PHE A 598 8.38 6.15 -29.56
N THR A 599 9.02 7.10 -30.27
CA THR A 599 9.14 8.51 -29.86
C THR A 599 8.68 9.41 -30.99
N ILE A 600 7.94 10.47 -30.67
CA ILE A 600 7.53 11.54 -31.58
C ILE A 600 8.02 12.86 -31.00
N ALA A 601 9.00 13.46 -31.61
CA ALA A 601 9.66 14.68 -31.14
C ALA A 601 10.11 15.57 -32.28
N PRO A 602 9.45 16.71 -32.53
CA PRO A 602 8.19 17.19 -31.92
C PRO A 602 6.94 16.60 -32.58
N VAL A 603 5.80 16.68 -31.84
CA VAL A 603 4.47 16.36 -32.35
C VAL A 603 3.96 17.46 -33.30
N ASN A 604 4.11 18.73 -32.90
CA ASN A 604 3.71 19.90 -33.71
C ASN A 604 4.63 20.10 -34.89
N SER A 605 4.06 20.54 -36.03
CA SER A 605 4.81 20.78 -37.27
C SER A 605 5.47 22.17 -37.37
N VAL A 606 5.06 23.10 -36.52
CA VAL A 606 5.57 24.48 -36.45
C VAL A 606 6.22 24.69 -35.09
N ALA A 607 7.52 24.98 -35.08
CA ALA A 607 8.34 25.15 -33.90
C ALA A 607 8.46 26.61 -33.42
N THR A 608 7.70 27.55 -33.95
CA THR A 608 7.72 28.95 -33.51
C THR A 608 6.63 29.22 -32.49
N GLY A 609 6.94 29.97 -31.44
CA GLY A 609 6.04 30.33 -30.35
C GLY A 609 5.79 29.15 -29.40
N GLN A 610 4.92 29.33 -28.45
CA GLN A 610 4.65 28.37 -27.40
C GLN A 610 3.66 27.28 -27.86
N GLN A 611 4.02 26.02 -27.68
CA GLN A 611 3.12 24.89 -27.76
C GLN A 611 3.09 24.20 -26.41
N THR A 612 1.94 24.20 -25.75
CA THR A 612 1.82 23.79 -24.34
C THR A 612 0.50 23.05 -24.08
N LEU A 613 0.37 22.52 -22.87
CA LEU A 613 -0.83 21.88 -22.35
C LEU A 613 -1.37 20.77 -23.28
N PRO A 614 -0.57 19.78 -23.64
CA PRO A 614 -1.04 18.67 -24.46
C PRO A 614 -2.10 17.86 -23.72
N SER A 615 -3.06 17.36 -24.47
CA SER A 615 -4.02 16.36 -24.02
C SER A 615 -3.99 15.21 -25.00
N VAL A 616 -3.78 14.00 -24.54
CA VAL A 616 -3.76 12.77 -25.34
C VAL A 616 -4.97 11.90 -25.02
N ALA A 617 -5.58 11.31 -26.04
CA ALA A 617 -6.58 10.26 -25.88
C ALA A 617 -6.28 9.09 -26.84
N MET A 618 -6.60 7.88 -26.40
CA MET A 618 -6.33 6.66 -27.14
C MET A 618 -7.59 5.80 -27.23
N ALA A 619 -7.84 5.26 -28.42
CA ALA A 619 -8.87 4.28 -28.66
C ALA A 619 -8.42 2.88 -28.21
N PRO A 620 -9.34 1.92 -27.97
CA PRO A 620 -8.98 0.56 -27.52
C PRO A 620 -8.03 -0.20 -28.45
N ASP A 621 -7.97 0.17 -29.74
CA ASP A 621 -7.08 -0.43 -30.75
C ASP A 621 -5.69 0.27 -30.84
N GLY A 622 -5.41 1.20 -29.95
CA GLY A 622 -4.13 1.91 -29.86
C GLY A 622 -4.00 3.14 -30.77
N ARG A 623 -5.01 3.49 -31.60
CA ARG A 623 -5.02 4.75 -32.34
C ARG A 623 -5.19 5.90 -31.35
N PHE A 624 -4.43 6.99 -31.54
CA PHE A 624 -4.48 8.11 -30.60
C PHE A 624 -4.46 9.47 -31.28
N VAL A 625 -4.87 10.48 -30.53
CA VAL A 625 -4.87 11.88 -30.93
C VAL A 625 -4.27 12.71 -29.83
N ILE A 626 -3.44 13.66 -30.20
CA ILE A 626 -2.90 14.68 -29.29
C ILE A 626 -3.49 16.03 -29.73
N ALA A 627 -4.06 16.76 -28.78
CA ALA A 627 -4.48 18.14 -28.94
C ALA A 627 -3.65 19.03 -28.03
N TRP A 628 -3.33 20.24 -28.44
CA TRP A 628 -2.49 21.17 -27.67
C TRP A 628 -2.90 22.63 -27.89
N GLN A 629 -2.46 23.48 -27.00
CA GLN A 629 -2.53 24.93 -27.13
C GLN A 629 -1.31 25.43 -27.91
N ASP A 630 -1.56 26.22 -28.96
CA ASP A 630 -0.55 26.73 -29.87
C ASP A 630 -0.60 28.26 -29.90
N ASP A 631 0.45 28.91 -29.46
CA ASP A 631 0.64 30.37 -29.55
C ASP A 631 1.84 30.70 -30.47
N ARG A 632 1.80 30.15 -31.70
CA ARG A 632 2.84 30.39 -32.71
C ARG A 632 3.01 31.84 -33.10
N ALA A 633 2.00 32.68 -32.83
CA ALA A 633 2.03 34.12 -33.08
C ALA A 633 2.70 34.88 -31.95
N SER A 634 2.91 34.23 -30.79
CA SER A 634 3.46 34.85 -29.56
C SER A 634 2.70 36.13 -29.16
N ASP A 635 1.36 36.13 -29.35
CA ASP A 635 0.49 37.28 -29.07
C ASP A 635 -0.39 37.03 -27.83
N GLY A 636 -0.23 35.89 -27.17
CA GLY A 636 -1.03 35.43 -26.00
C GLY A 636 -2.40 34.89 -26.36
N ASN A 637 -2.77 34.86 -27.66
CA ASN A 637 -4.03 34.31 -28.15
C ASN A 637 -3.82 32.85 -28.60
N GLY A 638 -3.80 31.93 -27.66
CA GLY A 638 -3.67 30.52 -27.94
C GLY A 638 -4.73 30.01 -28.93
N GLN A 639 -4.36 29.09 -29.76
CA GLN A 639 -5.22 28.37 -30.69
C GLN A 639 -5.20 26.90 -30.33
N ILE A 640 -6.23 26.13 -30.68
CA ILE A 640 -6.23 24.68 -30.42
C ILE A 640 -5.96 23.93 -31.71
N LEU A 641 -4.89 23.17 -31.71
CA LEU A 641 -4.53 22.24 -32.78
C LEU A 641 -4.64 20.80 -32.30
N MET A 642 -4.75 19.87 -33.22
CA MET A 642 -4.69 18.43 -32.99
C MET A 642 -4.00 17.69 -34.12
N ARG A 643 -3.41 16.55 -33.80
CA ARG A 643 -2.81 15.59 -34.74
C ARG A 643 -3.18 14.16 -34.35
N GLY A 644 -3.38 13.29 -35.35
CA GLY A 644 -3.79 11.91 -35.15
C GLY A 644 -2.73 10.92 -35.56
N PHE A 645 -2.63 9.82 -34.81
CA PHE A 645 -1.62 8.78 -34.97
C PHE A 645 -2.22 7.39 -34.97
N SER A 646 -1.53 6.46 -35.62
CA SER A 646 -1.75 5.01 -35.51
C SER A 646 -1.09 4.46 -34.24
N ALA A 647 -1.41 3.22 -33.87
CA ALA A 647 -0.87 2.57 -32.69
C ALA A 647 0.66 2.44 -32.64
N ASP A 648 1.33 2.50 -33.77
CA ASP A 648 2.78 2.44 -33.92
C ASP A 648 3.45 3.83 -33.92
N GLY A 649 2.69 4.91 -33.68
CA GLY A 649 3.17 6.29 -33.69
C GLY A 649 3.24 6.91 -35.09
N SER A 650 2.87 6.20 -36.16
CA SER A 650 2.81 6.79 -37.49
C SER A 650 1.65 7.77 -37.64
N GLU A 651 1.89 8.88 -38.34
CA GLU A 651 0.89 9.93 -38.57
C GLU A 651 -0.30 9.41 -39.39
N ARG A 652 -1.52 9.75 -38.92
CA ARG A 652 -2.80 9.49 -39.67
C ARG A 652 -3.33 10.75 -40.34
N PHE A 653 -3.23 11.88 -39.69
CA PHE A 653 -3.50 13.19 -40.23
C PHE A 653 -2.61 14.25 -39.55
N THR A 654 -2.23 15.27 -40.35
CA THR A 654 -1.36 16.37 -39.93
C THR A 654 -2.10 17.34 -38.99
N ASP A 655 -1.38 18.37 -38.47
CA ASP A 655 -1.94 19.44 -37.64
C ASP A 655 -3.23 20.01 -38.27
N ARG A 656 -4.27 19.98 -37.43
CA ARG A 656 -5.59 20.54 -37.75
C ARG A 656 -6.05 21.52 -36.68
N SER A 657 -6.56 22.67 -37.14
CA SER A 657 -7.26 23.58 -36.25
C SER A 657 -8.59 22.95 -35.80
N VAL A 658 -8.84 23.01 -34.51
CA VAL A 658 -10.08 22.52 -33.89
C VAL A 658 -11.23 23.53 -34.06
N HIS A 659 -10.93 24.80 -34.18
CA HIS A 659 -11.90 25.91 -34.36
C HIS A 659 -11.88 26.48 -35.79
N ASP A 660 -12.95 27.26 -36.16
CA ASP A 660 -13.12 27.79 -37.49
C ASP A 660 -12.77 29.29 -37.62
N ASP A 661 -12.60 30.00 -36.50
CA ASP A 661 -12.32 31.44 -36.42
C ASP A 661 -10.92 31.70 -35.87
N ALA A 662 -10.33 32.85 -36.16
CA ALA A 662 -8.96 33.21 -35.80
C ALA A 662 -8.85 34.28 -34.69
N LEU A 663 -9.95 34.73 -34.10
CA LEU A 663 -9.95 35.82 -33.12
C LEU A 663 -10.13 35.30 -31.69
N GLY A 664 -9.48 35.96 -30.76
CA GLY A 664 -9.56 35.69 -29.31
C GLY A 664 -8.75 34.48 -28.83
N ALA A 665 -8.75 34.28 -27.54
CA ALA A 665 -7.99 33.24 -26.86
C ALA A 665 -8.74 31.91 -26.75
N ARG A 666 -8.09 30.82 -27.09
CA ARG A 666 -8.57 29.44 -26.89
C ARG A 666 -7.51 28.66 -26.14
N LEU A 667 -7.92 28.15 -25.01
CA LEU A 667 -6.96 27.64 -24.01
C LEU A 667 -7.44 26.29 -23.48
N ARG A 668 -6.52 25.54 -22.89
CA ARG A 668 -6.77 24.34 -22.10
C ARG A 668 -7.59 23.25 -22.82
N PRO A 669 -7.11 22.72 -23.94
CA PRO A 669 -7.83 21.67 -24.67
C PRO A 669 -7.90 20.39 -23.86
N ARG A 670 -9.00 19.65 -24.07
CA ARG A 670 -9.11 18.24 -23.68
C ARG A 670 -9.64 17.45 -24.86
N VAL A 671 -9.03 16.30 -25.15
CA VAL A 671 -9.44 15.41 -26.24
C VAL A 671 -9.91 14.08 -25.68
N GLY A 672 -10.91 13.48 -26.31
CA GLY A 672 -11.42 12.15 -25.98
C GLY A 672 -11.77 11.39 -27.25
N LEU A 673 -11.68 10.07 -27.22
CA LEU A 673 -11.95 9.16 -28.34
C LEU A 673 -13.03 8.15 -27.98
N ASP A 674 -13.92 7.84 -28.94
CA ASP A 674 -14.81 6.69 -28.85
C ASP A 674 -14.10 5.38 -29.34
N ALA A 675 -14.78 4.22 -29.22
CA ALA A 675 -14.23 2.93 -29.63
C ALA A 675 -13.88 2.87 -31.14
N ALA A 676 -14.49 3.69 -31.98
CA ALA A 676 -14.16 3.80 -33.40
C ALA A 676 -13.06 4.85 -33.70
N ALA A 677 -12.49 5.44 -32.64
CA ALA A 677 -11.54 6.54 -32.69
C ALA A 677 -12.09 7.84 -33.29
N ASN A 678 -13.41 8.07 -33.22
CA ASN A 678 -13.94 9.39 -33.47
C ASN A 678 -13.59 10.30 -32.29
N ILE A 679 -13.41 11.58 -32.58
CA ILE A 679 -12.75 12.53 -31.72
C ILE A 679 -13.75 13.55 -31.21
N VAL A 680 -13.67 13.88 -29.94
CA VAL A 680 -14.29 15.08 -29.33
C VAL A 680 -13.17 15.91 -28.72
N VAL A 681 -13.18 17.23 -29.00
CA VAL A 681 -12.28 18.19 -28.35
C VAL A 681 -13.11 19.24 -27.68
N VAL A 682 -12.76 19.57 -26.42
CA VAL A 682 -13.34 20.69 -25.67
C VAL A 682 -12.24 21.67 -25.29
N TRP A 683 -12.62 22.96 -25.14
CA TRP A 683 -11.68 24.02 -24.76
C TRP A 683 -12.43 25.18 -24.11
N GLN A 684 -11.71 26.02 -23.37
CA GLN A 684 -12.22 27.33 -22.96
C GLN A 684 -11.93 28.40 -24.02
N ASP A 685 -12.92 29.22 -24.32
CA ASP A 685 -12.96 30.12 -25.51
C ASP A 685 -13.38 31.53 -25.10
N ASP A 686 -12.56 32.52 -25.45
CA ASP A 686 -12.88 33.97 -25.39
C ASP A 686 -12.77 34.57 -26.81
N SER A 687 -13.41 33.90 -27.79
CA SER A 687 -13.34 34.36 -29.20
C SER A 687 -14.05 35.68 -29.45
N ASP A 688 -14.92 36.15 -28.56
CA ASP A 688 -15.56 37.46 -28.65
C ASP A 688 -14.75 38.56 -27.94
N GLY A 689 -13.67 38.23 -27.25
CA GLY A 689 -12.71 39.16 -26.64
C GLY A 689 -13.30 39.97 -25.48
N ASN A 690 -14.34 39.42 -24.82
CA ASN A 690 -15.01 40.11 -23.73
C ASN A 690 -14.35 39.81 -22.35
N GLY A 691 -13.37 38.91 -22.31
CA GLY A 691 -12.68 38.48 -21.12
C GLY A 691 -13.41 37.42 -20.29
N ALA A 692 -14.57 36.93 -20.76
CA ALA A 692 -15.35 35.89 -20.12
C ALA A 692 -15.30 34.59 -20.97
N PHE A 693 -14.57 33.60 -20.47
CA PHE A 693 -14.44 32.32 -21.17
C PHE A 693 -15.72 31.50 -21.10
N GLN A 694 -16.04 30.83 -22.23
CA GLN A 694 -17.09 29.85 -22.36
C GLN A 694 -16.50 28.47 -22.70
N ILE A 695 -17.18 27.38 -22.39
CA ILE A 695 -16.73 26.05 -22.78
C ILE A 695 -17.34 25.67 -24.14
N HIS A 696 -16.47 25.37 -25.09
CA HIS A 696 -16.87 24.90 -26.41
C HIS A 696 -16.47 23.44 -26.64
N ALA A 697 -17.20 22.74 -27.49
CA ALA A 697 -16.91 21.40 -27.95
C ALA A 697 -17.08 21.26 -29.46
N ARG A 698 -16.30 20.39 -30.07
CA ARG A 698 -16.42 20.02 -31.50
C ARG A 698 -16.07 18.57 -31.69
N GLY A 699 -16.75 17.89 -32.61
CA GLY A 699 -16.53 16.50 -32.94
C GLY A 699 -15.93 16.28 -34.33
N PHE A 700 -15.07 15.27 -34.43
CA PHE A 700 -14.43 14.86 -35.68
C PHE A 700 -14.53 13.34 -35.83
N ASN A 701 -14.49 12.89 -37.06
CA ASN A 701 -14.34 11.48 -37.40
C ASN A 701 -12.91 11.03 -37.15
N ALA A 702 -12.69 9.73 -37.15
CA ALA A 702 -11.38 9.13 -36.93
C ALA A 702 -10.26 9.61 -37.87
N ASP A 703 -10.61 10.11 -39.04
CA ASP A 703 -9.68 10.68 -40.05
C ASP A 703 -9.46 12.19 -39.88
N GLY A 704 -10.01 12.79 -38.79
CA GLY A 704 -9.91 14.20 -38.52
C GLY A 704 -10.89 15.08 -39.30
N THR A 705 -11.79 14.50 -40.09
CA THR A 705 -12.86 15.27 -40.75
C THR A 705 -13.99 15.61 -39.75
N ASN A 706 -14.70 16.73 -40.02
CA ASN A 706 -15.76 17.21 -39.11
C ASN A 706 -16.90 16.16 -38.96
N ARG A 707 -17.29 15.90 -37.70
CA ARG A 707 -18.44 15.06 -37.35
C ARG A 707 -19.64 15.90 -36.92
N PHE A 708 -19.44 16.84 -36.01
CA PHE A 708 -20.42 17.86 -35.63
C PHE A 708 -19.70 19.23 -35.46
N ALA A 709 -20.46 20.31 -35.75
CA ALA A 709 -19.92 21.67 -35.62
C ALA A 709 -19.71 22.08 -34.18
N ARG A 710 -18.95 23.17 -33.97
CA ARG A 710 -18.75 23.77 -32.65
C ARG A 710 -20.11 23.99 -31.95
N ILE A 711 -20.18 23.56 -30.69
CA ILE A 711 -21.33 23.80 -29.79
C ILE A 711 -20.79 24.49 -28.52
N THR A 712 -21.63 25.34 -27.90
CA THR A 712 -21.36 25.83 -26.53
C THR A 712 -21.87 24.79 -25.53
N VAL A 713 -21.01 24.39 -24.61
CA VAL A 713 -21.28 23.34 -23.62
C VAL A 713 -22.16 23.92 -22.51
N ASN A 714 -21.74 25.00 -21.86
CA ASN A 714 -22.44 25.63 -20.76
C ASN A 714 -23.72 26.32 -21.27
N SER A 715 -24.82 26.23 -20.51
CA SER A 715 -26.09 26.88 -20.88
C SER A 715 -26.23 28.31 -20.36
N VAL A 716 -25.45 28.69 -19.37
CA VAL A 716 -25.37 30.04 -18.81
C VAL A 716 -24.06 30.69 -19.27
N ALA A 717 -24.16 31.85 -19.92
CA ALA A 717 -23.03 32.57 -20.50
C ALA A 717 -22.46 33.65 -19.56
N ASP A 718 -23.10 33.88 -18.41
CA ASP A 718 -22.64 34.89 -17.46
C ASP A 718 -21.42 34.35 -16.65
N GLY A 719 -20.48 35.25 -16.33
CA GLY A 719 -19.27 34.93 -15.57
C GLY A 719 -18.22 34.08 -16.32
N GLN A 720 -17.37 33.39 -15.57
CA GLN A 720 -16.26 32.60 -16.10
C GLN A 720 -16.60 31.12 -16.12
N GLN A 721 -16.39 30.46 -17.24
CA GLN A 721 -16.40 29.00 -17.36
C GLN A 721 -15.01 28.54 -17.76
N LEU A 722 -14.36 27.82 -16.88
CA LEU A 722 -12.92 27.53 -16.94
C LEU A 722 -12.62 26.04 -16.76
N GLU A 723 -11.41 25.65 -17.13
CA GLU A 723 -10.83 24.36 -16.80
C GLU A 723 -11.73 23.18 -17.22
N PRO A 724 -12.04 23.02 -18.52
CA PRO A 724 -12.89 21.93 -18.96
C PRO A 724 -12.19 20.56 -18.77
N ALA A 725 -12.99 19.58 -18.35
CA ALA A 725 -12.65 18.17 -18.33
C ALA A 725 -13.58 17.40 -19.27
N LEU A 726 -13.09 16.36 -19.93
CA LEU A 726 -13.82 15.61 -20.94
C LEU A 726 -13.66 14.11 -20.73
N GLY A 727 -14.76 13.37 -20.83
CA GLY A 727 -14.75 11.92 -20.96
C GLY A 727 -15.71 11.47 -22.06
N VAL A 728 -15.28 10.47 -22.84
CA VAL A 728 -16.02 9.94 -23.99
C VAL A 728 -16.24 8.44 -23.79
N ALA A 729 -17.50 8.00 -23.87
CA ALA A 729 -17.89 6.60 -23.81
C ALA A 729 -17.61 5.86 -25.12
N SER A 730 -17.62 4.53 -25.09
CA SER A 730 -17.38 3.68 -26.28
C SER A 730 -18.35 3.94 -27.43
N ASP A 731 -19.60 4.38 -27.16
CA ASP A 731 -20.62 4.71 -28.15
C ASP A 731 -20.48 6.13 -28.73
N GLY A 732 -19.49 6.90 -28.24
CA GLY A 732 -19.23 8.26 -28.64
C GLY A 732 -20.09 9.32 -27.92
N SER A 733 -20.96 8.93 -26.97
CA SER A 733 -21.57 9.87 -26.04
C SER A 733 -20.48 10.42 -25.11
N PHE A 734 -20.64 11.67 -24.66
CA PHE A 734 -19.59 12.30 -23.86
C PHE A 734 -20.17 13.18 -22.76
N VAL A 735 -19.35 13.39 -21.75
CA VAL A 735 -19.61 14.27 -20.61
C VAL A 735 -18.50 15.31 -20.55
N VAL A 736 -18.90 16.55 -20.23
CA VAL A 736 -17.98 17.66 -19.99
C VAL A 736 -18.26 18.18 -18.59
N ALA A 737 -17.21 18.37 -17.78
CA ALA A 737 -17.27 19.08 -16.52
C ALA A 737 -16.42 20.35 -16.62
N TRP A 738 -16.78 21.39 -15.86
CA TRP A 738 -16.04 22.65 -15.86
C TRP A 738 -16.21 23.38 -14.54
N ARG A 739 -15.33 24.33 -14.31
CA ARG A 739 -15.36 25.28 -13.20
C ARG A 739 -16.20 26.49 -13.59
N ASP A 740 -17.25 26.82 -12.83
CA ASP A 740 -18.28 27.80 -13.15
C ASP A 740 -18.34 28.92 -12.11
N ASP A 741 -18.29 30.18 -12.56
CA ASP A 741 -18.51 31.39 -11.75
C ASP A 741 -19.64 32.21 -12.38
N ALA A 742 -20.78 31.57 -12.67
CA ALA A 742 -21.92 32.22 -13.34
C ALA A 742 -22.55 33.35 -12.51
N ASP A 743 -22.31 33.41 -11.19
CA ASP A 743 -22.78 34.48 -10.34
C ASP A 743 -21.81 35.69 -10.27
N GLY A 744 -20.62 35.60 -10.89
CA GLY A 744 -19.59 36.63 -10.89
C GLY A 744 -19.04 36.97 -9.53
N GLY A 745 -19.27 36.12 -8.53
CA GLY A 745 -18.89 36.30 -7.13
C GLY A 745 -17.47 35.85 -6.80
N GLY A 746 -16.81 35.19 -7.74
CA GLY A 746 -15.49 34.59 -7.54
C GLY A 746 -15.54 33.25 -6.77
N ASN A 747 -16.73 32.73 -6.46
CA ASN A 747 -16.94 31.45 -5.84
C ASN A 747 -17.25 30.42 -6.92
N TYR A 748 -16.27 29.62 -7.22
CA TYR A 748 -16.39 28.63 -8.29
C TYR A 748 -17.01 27.34 -7.78
N ARG A 749 -17.87 26.73 -8.60
CA ARG A 749 -18.40 25.37 -8.40
C ARG A 749 -18.11 24.50 -9.60
N ILE A 750 -18.23 23.20 -9.45
CA ILE A 750 -18.10 22.26 -10.57
C ILE A 750 -19.48 21.94 -11.11
N LEU A 751 -19.66 22.21 -12.41
CA LEU A 751 -20.83 21.80 -13.18
C LEU A 751 -20.45 20.72 -14.18
N ALA A 752 -21.43 19.94 -14.62
CA ALA A 752 -21.28 18.98 -15.71
C ALA A 752 -22.50 18.96 -16.63
N ARG A 753 -22.30 18.50 -17.87
CA ARG A 753 -23.32 18.28 -18.88
C ARG A 753 -22.97 17.09 -19.76
N ALA A 754 -23.99 16.32 -20.16
CA ALA A 754 -23.79 15.19 -21.04
C ALA A 754 -24.40 15.37 -22.43
N PHE A 755 -23.77 14.76 -23.43
CA PHE A 755 -24.13 14.88 -24.85
C PHE A 755 -24.16 13.50 -25.50
N THR A 756 -24.95 13.43 -26.59
CA THR A 756 -24.90 12.29 -27.50
C THR A 756 -23.66 12.35 -28.40
N ALA A 757 -23.34 11.27 -29.07
CA ALA A 757 -22.23 11.18 -30.05
C ALA A 757 -22.33 12.21 -31.19
N ALA A 758 -23.52 12.76 -31.45
CA ALA A 758 -23.78 13.80 -32.46
C ALA A 758 -23.69 15.24 -31.88
N GLY A 759 -23.29 15.40 -30.61
CA GLY A 759 -23.18 16.70 -29.95
C GLY A 759 -24.51 17.28 -29.47
N ALA A 760 -25.62 16.53 -29.50
CA ALA A 760 -26.89 16.96 -28.93
C ALA A 760 -26.92 16.77 -27.42
N GLY A 761 -27.46 17.73 -26.66
CA GLY A 761 -27.57 17.61 -25.20
C GLY A 761 -28.40 16.39 -24.80
N ARG A 762 -27.87 15.59 -23.85
CA ARG A 762 -28.52 14.41 -23.28
C ARG A 762 -28.94 14.64 -21.83
N ILE A 763 -28.08 15.24 -21.03
CA ILE A 763 -28.36 15.69 -19.67
C ILE A 763 -28.06 17.19 -19.63
N ALA A 764 -28.96 17.99 -19.07
CA ALA A 764 -28.76 19.43 -18.89
C ALA A 764 -27.66 19.72 -17.87
N ASP A 765 -27.20 20.96 -17.76
CA ASP A 765 -26.23 21.38 -16.77
C ASP A 765 -26.69 21.00 -15.35
N PHE A 766 -25.84 20.37 -14.58
CA PHE A 766 -26.11 20.00 -13.20
C PHE A 766 -24.88 20.24 -12.31
N ALA A 767 -25.13 20.52 -11.05
CA ALA A 767 -24.05 20.73 -10.09
C ALA A 767 -23.43 19.39 -9.65
N VAL A 768 -22.11 19.28 -9.76
CA VAL A 768 -21.32 18.17 -9.26
C VAL A 768 -20.89 18.44 -7.82
N SER A 769 -20.31 19.61 -7.55
CA SER A 769 -19.93 20.04 -6.21
C SER A 769 -21.08 20.72 -5.47
N ALA A 770 -21.01 20.73 -4.15
CA ALA A 770 -21.90 21.50 -3.29
C ALA A 770 -21.82 23.01 -3.59
N ALA A 771 -22.80 23.78 -3.15
CA ALA A 771 -22.74 25.23 -3.24
C ALA A 771 -21.89 25.80 -2.10
N GLY A 772 -21.05 26.77 -2.41
CA GLY A 772 -20.13 27.42 -1.45
C GLY A 772 -18.70 26.88 -1.55
N GLY A 773 -17.73 27.67 -1.09
CA GLY A 773 -16.32 27.30 -1.14
C GLY A 773 -15.63 27.58 -2.47
N GLN A 774 -14.40 27.12 -2.58
CA GLN A 774 -13.58 27.19 -3.79
C GLN A 774 -13.35 25.79 -4.34
N HIS A 775 -13.87 25.51 -5.52
CA HIS A 775 -13.66 24.25 -6.22
C HIS A 775 -12.82 24.48 -7.47
N ARG A 776 -11.78 23.67 -7.67
CA ARG A 776 -10.78 23.86 -8.74
C ARG A 776 -10.42 22.55 -9.42
N THR A 777 -9.80 22.67 -10.57
CA THR A 777 -9.15 21.57 -11.31
C THR A 777 -10.04 20.33 -11.43
N PRO A 778 -11.24 20.43 -12.02
CA PRO A 778 -12.05 19.24 -12.23
C PRO A 778 -11.34 18.30 -13.21
N VAL A 779 -11.38 17.02 -12.90
CA VAL A 779 -11.02 15.95 -13.81
C VAL A 779 -12.21 15.04 -14.00
N LEU A 780 -12.33 14.44 -15.19
CA LEU A 780 -13.46 13.60 -15.54
C LEU A 780 -12.96 12.37 -16.29
N SER A 781 -13.44 11.21 -15.88
CA SER A 781 -13.22 9.95 -16.58
C SER A 781 -14.57 9.27 -16.83
N VAL A 782 -14.72 8.65 -18.00
CA VAL A 782 -15.91 7.92 -18.41
C VAL A 782 -15.52 6.48 -18.72
N ALA A 783 -16.16 5.54 -18.03
CA ALA A 783 -16.02 4.12 -18.33
C ALA A 783 -16.61 3.79 -19.72
N PRO A 784 -16.13 2.73 -20.40
CA PRO A 784 -16.64 2.30 -21.70
C PRO A 784 -18.17 2.20 -21.78
N GLY A 785 -18.83 1.76 -20.72
CA GLY A 785 -20.29 1.64 -20.58
C GLY A 785 -21.04 2.96 -20.33
N GLY A 786 -20.32 4.08 -20.15
CA GLY A 786 -20.89 5.41 -19.99
C GLY A 786 -21.13 5.86 -18.55
N ALA A 787 -20.83 5.05 -17.53
CA ALA A 787 -20.71 5.50 -16.14
C ALA A 787 -19.53 6.48 -16.05
N PHE A 788 -19.62 7.51 -15.19
CA PHE A 788 -18.58 8.51 -15.14
C PHE A 788 -18.25 8.98 -13.72
N LEU A 789 -17.05 9.48 -13.56
CA LEU A 789 -16.44 9.94 -12.34
C LEU A 789 -15.93 11.36 -12.54
N VAL A 790 -16.27 12.25 -11.60
CA VAL A 790 -15.71 13.62 -11.53
C VAL A 790 -14.98 13.76 -10.20
N SER A 791 -13.75 14.27 -10.23
CA SER A 791 -12.97 14.60 -9.04
C SER A 791 -12.47 16.04 -9.13
N TRP A 792 -12.27 16.70 -8.00
CA TRP A 792 -11.85 18.11 -7.94
C TRP A 792 -11.10 18.41 -6.65
N SER A 793 -10.35 19.51 -6.63
CA SER A 793 -9.78 20.09 -5.41
C SER A 793 -10.82 20.99 -4.76
N ASP A 794 -11.08 20.82 -3.48
CA ASP A 794 -12.16 21.44 -2.71
C ASP A 794 -11.64 22.16 -1.48
N ASP A 795 -11.96 23.44 -1.31
CA ASP A 795 -11.71 24.26 -0.12
C ASP A 795 -13.07 24.87 0.32
N SER A 796 -14.04 24.00 0.57
CA SER A 796 -15.39 24.43 0.96
C SER A 796 -15.48 24.88 2.43
N ASP A 797 -14.57 24.50 3.27
CA ASP A 797 -14.45 24.99 4.66
C ASP A 797 -13.72 26.33 4.76
N GLY A 798 -12.99 26.73 3.70
CA GLY A 798 -12.37 28.06 3.58
C GLY A 798 -11.12 28.23 4.43
N ASP A 799 -10.46 27.15 4.82
CA ASP A 799 -9.23 27.18 5.62
C ASP A 799 -7.97 27.40 4.76
N GLY A 800 -8.10 27.31 3.43
CA GLY A 800 -7.02 27.48 2.45
C GLY A 800 -6.32 26.18 2.10
N ASN A 801 -6.64 25.08 2.77
CA ASN A 801 -6.18 23.75 2.45
C ASN A 801 -7.21 23.06 1.54
N TYR A 802 -6.75 22.52 0.43
CA TYR A 802 -7.64 21.81 -0.48
C TYR A 802 -7.61 20.32 -0.17
N ASP A 803 -8.78 19.69 -0.15
CA ASP A 803 -8.96 18.25 -0.15
C ASP A 803 -9.37 17.74 -1.53
N ILE A 804 -9.17 16.45 -1.79
CA ILE A 804 -9.64 15.82 -3.02
C ILE A 804 -11.02 15.22 -2.79
N PHE A 805 -11.99 15.72 -3.52
CA PHE A 805 -13.35 15.20 -3.54
C PHE A 805 -13.66 14.49 -4.85
N ALA A 806 -14.62 13.59 -4.79
CA ALA A 806 -15.13 12.89 -5.96
C ALA A 806 -16.64 12.64 -5.87
N ARG A 807 -17.25 12.41 -7.03
CA ARG A 807 -18.63 11.95 -7.19
C ARG A 807 -18.74 11.11 -8.46
N SER A 808 -19.43 9.99 -8.39
CA SER A 808 -19.62 9.13 -9.56
C SER A 808 -21.08 8.95 -9.91
N TYR A 809 -21.31 8.69 -11.20
CA TYR A 809 -22.64 8.68 -11.80
C TYR A 809 -22.83 7.48 -12.72
N ASN A 810 -24.08 7.02 -12.80
CA ASN A 810 -24.51 6.14 -13.87
C ASN A 810 -24.57 6.90 -15.21
N ASN A 811 -24.68 6.18 -16.32
CA ASN A 811 -24.76 6.78 -17.65
C ASN A 811 -25.95 7.74 -17.81
N ASP A 812 -27.04 7.57 -17.07
CA ASP A 812 -28.21 8.45 -17.08
C ASP A 812 -28.09 9.72 -16.24
N GLY A 813 -26.94 9.89 -15.52
CA GLY A 813 -26.68 11.01 -14.65
C GLY A 813 -27.21 10.87 -13.22
N SER A 814 -27.81 9.73 -12.88
CA SER A 814 -28.15 9.40 -11.49
C SER A 814 -26.88 9.07 -10.71
N ASP A 815 -26.86 9.41 -9.42
CA ASP A 815 -25.69 9.10 -8.56
C ASP A 815 -25.43 7.60 -8.52
N LEU A 816 -24.20 7.22 -8.83
CA LEU A 816 -23.66 5.91 -8.51
C LEU A 816 -23.07 5.96 -7.08
N ARG A 817 -22.35 7.03 -6.77
CA ARG A 817 -21.89 7.36 -5.43
C ARG A 817 -21.97 8.87 -5.24
N VAL A 818 -22.60 9.31 -4.14
CA VAL A 818 -22.65 10.72 -3.74
C VAL A 818 -21.26 11.26 -3.42
N GLN A 819 -21.11 12.56 -3.30
CA GLN A 819 -19.84 13.22 -2.99
C GLN A 819 -19.15 12.58 -1.78
N TRP A 820 -17.84 12.29 -1.92
CA TRP A 820 -16.98 11.80 -0.83
C TRP A 820 -15.59 12.41 -0.93
N THR A 821 -14.86 12.43 0.21
CA THR A 821 -13.45 12.81 0.26
C THR A 821 -12.59 11.63 -0.17
N VAL A 822 -11.64 11.85 -1.08
CA VAL A 822 -10.74 10.82 -1.62
C VAL A 822 -9.55 10.59 -0.69
N ASN A 823 -8.86 11.66 -0.28
CA ASN A 823 -7.71 11.60 0.62
C ASN A 823 -8.15 11.27 2.07
N ARG A 824 -7.30 10.57 2.81
CA ARG A 824 -7.54 10.27 4.23
C ARG A 824 -6.88 11.25 5.17
N VAL A 825 -5.75 11.79 4.77
CA VAL A 825 -5.01 12.76 5.56
C VAL A 825 -5.55 14.14 5.17
N ALA A 826 -6.10 14.86 6.11
CA ALA A 826 -6.65 16.21 5.92
C ALA A 826 -5.66 17.32 6.36
N ASN A 827 -4.43 16.95 6.74
CA ASN A 827 -3.41 17.96 7.09
C ASN A 827 -2.71 18.43 5.82
N GLY A 828 -2.46 19.73 5.71
CA GLY A 828 -1.83 20.33 4.55
C GLY A 828 -2.68 20.25 3.26
N PRO A 829 -2.24 20.90 2.18
CA PRO A 829 -3.02 20.96 0.94
C PRO A 829 -2.86 19.70 0.08
N GLN A 830 -4.01 19.15 -0.35
CA GLN A 830 -4.09 18.13 -1.41
C GLN A 830 -4.75 18.76 -2.63
N ARG A 831 -4.12 18.64 -3.80
CA ARG A 831 -4.59 19.37 -4.98
C ARG A 831 -4.27 18.67 -6.30
N PHE A 832 -4.76 19.21 -7.40
CA PHE A 832 -4.52 18.73 -8.77
C PHE A 832 -4.80 17.22 -8.95
N PRO A 833 -6.06 16.77 -8.74
CA PRO A 833 -6.38 15.36 -8.89
C PRO A 833 -6.21 14.87 -10.33
N GLY A 834 -5.77 13.62 -10.50
CA GLY A 834 -6.00 12.80 -11.67
C GLY A 834 -6.98 11.70 -11.31
N ALA A 835 -7.86 11.28 -12.22
CA ALA A 835 -8.81 10.22 -11.95
C ALA A 835 -9.11 9.37 -13.18
N ALA A 836 -9.28 8.07 -12.99
CA ALA A 836 -9.65 7.12 -14.03
C ALA A 836 -10.69 6.11 -13.51
N ILE A 837 -11.63 5.71 -14.38
CA ILE A 837 -12.63 4.67 -14.11
C ILE A 837 -12.74 3.70 -15.29
N ASN A 838 -12.92 2.39 -15.01
CA ASN A 838 -13.15 1.37 -16.04
C ASN A 838 -14.51 0.67 -15.88
N ASP A 839 -14.87 -0.22 -16.80
CA ASP A 839 -15.85 -1.27 -16.60
C ASP A 839 -15.11 -2.51 -16.06
N PRO A 840 -15.26 -2.93 -14.86
CA PRO A 840 -16.42 -3.05 -13.96
C PRO A 840 -16.57 -1.95 -12.91
N GLY A 841 -15.89 -0.80 -13.05
CA GLY A 841 -16.06 0.33 -12.17
C GLY A 841 -14.94 0.48 -11.16
N THR A 842 -13.76 -0.09 -11.39
CA THR A 842 -12.54 0.26 -10.66
C THR A 842 -12.24 1.73 -10.86
N GLN A 843 -11.96 2.44 -9.79
CA GLN A 843 -11.63 3.86 -9.77
C GLN A 843 -10.23 4.04 -9.20
N VAL A 844 -9.41 4.84 -9.86
CA VAL A 844 -8.08 5.20 -9.40
C VAL A 844 -7.96 6.72 -9.38
N PHE A 845 -7.43 7.24 -8.29
CA PHE A 845 -7.16 8.66 -8.10
C PHE A 845 -5.68 8.85 -7.83
N VAL A 846 -5.15 9.95 -8.28
CA VAL A 846 -3.81 10.45 -7.96
C VAL A 846 -3.90 11.92 -7.63
N TRP A 847 -3.04 12.46 -6.77
CA TRP A 847 -3.06 13.87 -6.40
C TRP A 847 -1.70 14.34 -5.87
N GLU A 848 -1.48 15.65 -5.85
CA GLU A 848 -0.38 16.28 -5.14
C GLU A 848 -0.73 16.37 -3.66
N ASP A 849 0.18 15.97 -2.79
CA ASP A 849 0.00 15.90 -1.35
C ASP A 849 1.16 16.57 -0.60
N ASP A 850 0.85 17.51 0.27
CA ASP A 850 1.75 18.06 1.28
C ASP A 850 1.16 17.81 2.67
N GLY A 851 0.77 16.55 2.92
CA GLY A 851 0.09 16.12 4.14
C GLY A 851 0.92 16.26 5.42
N ASP A 852 2.23 16.49 5.32
CA ASP A 852 3.11 16.77 6.45
C ASP A 852 3.42 18.27 6.62
N ASP A 853 2.83 19.14 5.78
CA ASP A 853 2.93 20.61 5.79
C ASP A 853 4.40 21.10 5.78
N ASN A 854 5.28 20.39 5.09
CA ASN A 854 6.69 20.72 4.97
C ASN A 854 7.01 21.62 3.75
N GLY A 855 6.01 21.85 2.91
CA GLY A 855 6.08 22.64 1.67
C GLY A 855 6.65 21.88 0.48
N THR A 856 6.82 20.55 0.59
CA THR A 856 7.28 19.66 -0.48
C THR A 856 6.16 18.69 -0.87
N TYR A 857 5.76 18.72 -2.12
CA TYR A 857 4.66 17.90 -2.62
C TYR A 857 5.14 16.53 -3.08
N GLN A 858 4.35 15.52 -2.77
CA GLN A 858 4.51 14.14 -3.23
C GLN A 858 3.29 13.73 -4.06
N ILE A 859 3.41 12.70 -4.89
CA ILE A 859 2.24 12.15 -5.58
C ILE A 859 1.71 10.96 -4.78
N LEU A 860 0.44 11.05 -4.38
CA LEU A 860 -0.29 9.95 -3.77
C LEU A 860 -1.28 9.35 -4.76
N ALA A 861 -1.58 8.06 -4.56
CA ALA A 861 -2.61 7.34 -5.30
C ALA A 861 -3.52 6.57 -4.36
N ARG A 862 -4.79 6.42 -4.78
CA ARG A 862 -5.80 5.61 -4.11
C ARG A 862 -6.73 4.95 -5.12
N GLY A 863 -7.17 3.71 -4.84
CA GLY A 863 -8.08 2.97 -5.69
C GLY A 863 -9.29 2.40 -4.95
N TRP A 864 -10.39 2.25 -5.66
CA TRP A 864 -11.61 1.58 -5.20
C TRP A 864 -12.06 0.52 -6.21
#